data_8aaa5887d1a5c4e2ff25bbe220e5a7ec
#
_entry.id   8aaa5887d1a5c4e2ff25bbe220e5a7ec
#
_cell.length_a   1.000
_cell.length_b   1.000
_cell.length_c   1.000
_cell.angle_alpha   90.00
_cell.angle_beta   90.00
_cell.angle_gamma   90.00
#
_symmetry.space_group_name_H-M   'P 1'
#
loop_
_entity.id
_entity.type
_entity.pdbx_description
1 polymer ?
#
loop_
_entity_poly.entity_id
_entity_poly.type
_entity_poly.pdbx_seq_one_letter_code
_entity_poly.pdbx_strand_id
1 'polypeptide(L)'
;MKTKVIIISGILLIAVIALTAYIYFQNFLNSPLISNERIEVLKEDVKNQNEKAFEQFDFMQGTKVPVNKSKNLYFGDLHVHTSESFDAFIFGNRLGMKEAYEFARGKEIYNVSGEKMQISRPLDFVAITDHAETIGLFENCKNPKRSEATQRMCYGMLYPSLSFFADLIEPAFERPPINLPARDSGDTSISMEFTKTAWQKIVRQAELNNVPGEFTTFIGYEYSPSMPGRGRGQEDHMHRNVIFKNGNVPDYPLAFWDAFTAIDLWKKLVDTCRLPCEFLTIPHNSNKSNGKMFSDKTIDNDPYRKEDWLLRDQNEPLVEIFQVKGSSECSLYFGSSDEECNFEQFYPKCEDEDDSYCIRSTSMVRSGLKKGLKLQDDMGFNPLDFGIIASTDMHNSNPGDSEEWDFRNETMNIGASARSRLDSGKPRDVFRVFGEYNPGGLAAIWAEENTRGSLFESMKRKEVYGTSGTRIELRFFASFDYTNYVLNIEEPLDILYKIGHPMGSSIKGEENKTPKFYIFAKRDEISAPLDKVQIIKGWNENGNLREEVYDIYCSDDRKIDSESNECEMTKAKVDLSNCSYSENYGDDNIVTLWEDNNYKFDQNAFYYVRVLQNPTCRWSSYDSLRLGIEPLETYEPTVSERAWSSPIWINKN
;
A
#
# COMPACT_ATOMS: atom_id res chain seq x y z
N MET A 1 -63.73 0.39 24.04
CA MET A 1 -63.60 0.49 22.58
C MET A 1 -62.51 1.51 22.16
N LYS A 2 -62.48 2.73 22.69
CA LYS A 2 -61.51 3.79 22.32
C LYS A 2 -60.05 3.37 22.54
N THR A 3 -59.72 2.72 23.65
CA THR A 3 -58.31 2.29 23.96
C THR A 3 -57.78 1.21 23.00
N LYS A 4 -58.64 0.26 22.57
CA LYS A 4 -58.22 -0.76 21.59
C LYS A 4 -57.98 -0.16 20.20
N VAL A 5 -58.74 0.86 19.81
CA VAL A 5 -58.56 1.58 18.53
C VAL A 5 -57.22 2.35 18.54
N ILE A 6 -56.88 3.02 19.64
CA ILE A 6 -55.61 3.76 19.77
C ILE A 6 -54.41 2.81 19.71
N ILE A 7 -54.47 1.65 20.35
CA ILE A 7 -53.39 0.65 20.31
C ILE A 7 -53.20 0.07 18.89
N ILE A 8 -54.29 -0.26 18.20
CA ILE A 8 -54.28 -0.76 16.82
C ILE A 8 -53.71 0.28 15.87
N SER A 9 -54.11 1.56 16.02
CA SER A 9 -53.60 2.67 15.20
C SER A 9 -52.11 2.90 15.47
N GLY A 10 -51.64 2.77 16.71
CA GLY A 10 -50.20 2.86 17.05
C GLY A 10 -49.38 1.74 16.43
N ILE A 11 -49.87 0.50 16.47
CA ILE A 11 -49.19 -0.65 15.85
C ILE A 11 -49.14 -0.50 14.33
N LEU A 12 -50.24 -0.04 13.72
CA LEU A 12 -50.27 0.22 12.27
C LEU A 12 -49.29 1.32 11.87
N LEU A 13 -49.16 2.38 12.64
CA LEU A 13 -48.21 3.46 12.38
C LEU A 13 -46.77 2.98 12.48
N ILE A 14 -46.43 2.19 13.49
CA ILE A 14 -45.11 1.58 13.65
C ILE A 14 -44.80 0.65 12.47
N ALA A 15 -45.74 -0.18 12.05
CA ALA A 15 -45.58 -1.09 10.91
C ALA A 15 -45.37 -0.30 9.59
N VAL A 16 -46.07 0.79 9.38
CA VAL A 16 -45.87 1.67 8.22
C VAL A 16 -44.51 2.34 8.26
N ILE A 17 -44.08 2.86 9.40
CA ILE A 17 -42.73 3.45 9.55
C ILE A 17 -41.63 2.39 9.27
N ALA A 18 -41.78 1.21 9.85
CA ALA A 18 -40.82 0.11 9.63
C ALA A 18 -40.79 -0.32 8.16
N LEU A 19 -41.94 -0.43 7.50
CA LEU A 19 -42.00 -0.77 6.07
C LEU A 19 -41.41 0.35 5.20
N THR A 20 -41.68 1.61 5.53
CA THR A 20 -41.10 2.76 4.80
C THR A 20 -39.57 2.81 4.96
N ALA A 21 -39.08 2.60 6.17
CA ALA A 21 -37.66 2.52 6.45
C ALA A 21 -36.99 1.33 5.72
N TYR A 22 -37.66 0.18 5.70
CA TYR A 22 -37.19 -0.99 4.96
C TYR A 22 -37.13 -0.74 3.45
N ILE A 23 -38.17 -0.16 2.87
CA ILE A 23 -38.22 0.21 1.43
C ILE A 23 -37.11 1.23 1.10
N TYR A 24 -36.97 2.25 1.95
CA TYR A 24 -35.92 3.26 1.78
C TYR A 24 -34.53 2.61 1.81
N PHE A 25 -34.29 1.72 2.78
CA PHE A 25 -33.01 0.99 2.91
C PHE A 25 -32.76 0.07 1.70
N GLN A 26 -33.77 -0.67 1.22
CA GLN A 26 -33.66 -1.49 0.02
C GLN A 26 -33.39 -0.65 -1.23
N ASN A 27 -34.06 0.49 -1.38
CA ASN A 27 -33.78 1.40 -2.49
C ASN A 27 -32.37 1.98 -2.42
N PHE A 28 -31.87 2.29 -1.24
CA PHE A 28 -30.49 2.74 -1.04
C PHE A 28 -29.49 1.67 -1.43
N LEU A 29 -29.67 0.41 -0.95
CA LEU A 29 -28.80 -0.70 -1.29
C LEU A 29 -28.78 -1.05 -2.78
N ASN A 30 -29.91 -0.85 -3.47
CA ASN A 30 -30.04 -1.13 -4.89
C ASN A 30 -29.81 0.11 -5.78
N SER A 31 -29.44 1.25 -5.19
CA SER A 31 -29.06 2.43 -5.97
C SER A 31 -27.82 2.15 -6.80
N PRO A 32 -27.79 2.55 -8.08
CA PRO A 32 -26.61 2.43 -8.90
C PRO A 32 -25.44 3.19 -8.28
N LEU A 33 -24.26 2.58 -8.20
CA LEU A 33 -23.03 3.24 -7.76
C LEU A 33 -22.57 4.30 -8.77
N ILE A 34 -22.94 4.09 -10.06
CA ILE A 34 -22.67 5.03 -11.16
C ILE A 34 -23.92 5.06 -12.04
N SER A 35 -24.33 6.25 -12.53
CA SER A 35 -25.47 6.33 -13.44
C SER A 35 -25.14 5.69 -14.80
N ASN A 36 -26.05 4.85 -15.30
CA ASN A 36 -25.88 4.15 -16.58
C ASN A 36 -25.66 5.12 -17.76
N GLU A 37 -26.37 6.23 -17.74
CA GLU A 37 -26.25 7.27 -18.77
C GLU A 37 -24.83 7.85 -18.82
N ARG A 38 -24.21 8.05 -17.66
CA ARG A 38 -22.84 8.51 -17.52
C ARG A 38 -21.82 7.47 -17.99
N ILE A 39 -22.04 6.18 -17.72
CA ILE A 39 -21.16 5.10 -18.15
C ILE A 39 -21.08 5.01 -19.68
N GLU A 40 -22.23 5.09 -20.37
CA GLU A 40 -22.25 4.94 -21.83
C GLU A 40 -21.62 6.14 -22.56
N VAL A 41 -21.91 7.37 -22.12
CA VAL A 41 -21.32 8.59 -22.71
C VAL A 41 -19.80 8.56 -22.54
N LEU A 42 -19.31 8.17 -21.36
CA LEU A 42 -17.89 8.22 -21.04
C LEU A 42 -17.07 7.11 -21.72
N LYS A 43 -17.68 5.95 -22.03
CA LYS A 43 -16.98 4.88 -22.78
C LYS A 43 -16.51 5.33 -24.15
N GLU A 44 -17.35 6.05 -24.86
CA GLU A 44 -17.06 6.50 -26.23
C GLU A 44 -16.04 7.63 -26.22
N ASP A 45 -16.16 8.57 -25.28
CA ASP A 45 -15.23 9.70 -25.16
C ASP A 45 -13.84 9.25 -24.70
N VAL A 46 -13.74 8.38 -23.68
CA VAL A 46 -12.46 7.84 -23.18
C VAL A 46 -11.78 7.01 -24.28
N LYS A 47 -12.51 6.16 -24.99
CA LYS A 47 -11.96 5.37 -26.08
C LYS A 47 -11.38 6.28 -27.17
N ASN A 48 -12.14 7.29 -27.61
CA ASN A 48 -11.71 8.21 -28.67
C ASN A 48 -10.53 9.08 -28.25
N GLN A 49 -10.42 9.48 -26.99
CA GLN A 49 -9.32 10.29 -26.46
C GLN A 49 -8.06 9.44 -26.27
N ASN A 50 -8.19 8.25 -25.71
CA ASN A 50 -7.06 7.35 -25.49
C ASN A 50 -6.51 6.78 -26.80
N GLU A 51 -7.34 6.48 -27.82
CA GLU A 51 -6.87 6.05 -29.14
C GLU A 51 -5.94 7.09 -29.81
N LYS A 52 -6.15 8.38 -29.57
CA LYS A 52 -5.28 9.46 -30.09
C LYS A 52 -3.94 9.57 -29.38
N ALA A 53 -3.88 9.15 -28.09
CA ALA A 53 -2.67 9.21 -27.29
C ALA A 53 -1.64 8.10 -27.61
N PHE A 54 -2.03 7.08 -28.37
CA PHE A 54 -1.26 5.84 -28.54
C PHE A 54 -0.51 5.71 -29.88
N GLU A 55 -0.06 6.78 -30.48
CA GLU A 55 0.85 6.69 -31.63
C GLU A 55 2.20 6.12 -31.21
N GLN A 56 2.43 4.92 -31.70
CA GLN A 56 3.62 4.06 -31.75
C GLN A 56 4.83 4.41 -30.87
N PHE A 57 5.11 3.52 -29.91
CA PHE A 57 6.44 3.35 -29.34
C PHE A 57 7.30 2.42 -30.24
N ASP A 58 8.40 2.92 -30.71
CA ASP A 58 9.46 2.09 -31.27
C ASP A 58 10.20 1.38 -30.11
N PHE A 59 10.07 0.05 -30.11
CA PHE A 59 10.78 -0.78 -29.12
C PHE A 59 12.27 -0.78 -29.41
N MET A 60 13.06 -0.16 -28.56
CA MET A 60 14.51 -0.34 -28.56
C MET A 60 14.86 -1.72 -27.95
N GLN A 61 14.87 -2.77 -28.76
CA GLN A 61 15.45 -4.05 -28.36
C GLN A 61 16.98 -3.96 -28.40
N GLY A 62 17.60 -4.24 -27.24
CA GLY A 62 19.00 -4.61 -27.18
C GLY A 62 20.01 -3.53 -26.79
N THR A 63 19.62 -2.42 -26.19
CA THR A 63 20.57 -1.50 -25.55
C THR A 63 21.16 -2.14 -24.29
N LYS A 64 22.49 -2.14 -24.17
CA LYS A 64 23.18 -2.55 -22.95
C LYS A 64 22.84 -1.52 -21.87
N VAL A 65 22.12 -1.96 -20.84
CA VAL A 65 21.78 -1.09 -19.71
C VAL A 65 23.05 -0.75 -18.94
N PRO A 66 23.30 0.53 -18.62
CA PRO A 66 24.47 0.91 -17.83
C PRO A 66 24.35 0.36 -16.40
N VAL A 67 25.43 -0.26 -15.90
CA VAL A 67 25.51 -0.78 -14.53
C VAL A 67 26.23 0.25 -13.66
N ASN A 68 25.57 0.72 -12.59
CA ASN A 68 26.16 1.56 -11.57
C ASN A 68 26.35 0.77 -10.27
N LYS A 69 27.59 0.45 -9.91
CA LYS A 69 27.91 -0.33 -8.69
C LYS A 69 27.55 0.42 -7.40
N SER A 70 27.59 1.74 -7.42
CA SER A 70 27.15 2.59 -6.30
C SER A 70 25.64 2.72 -6.21
N LYS A 71 24.92 2.06 -7.12
CA LYS A 71 23.48 1.98 -7.29
C LYS A 71 22.82 3.32 -7.60
N ASN A 72 21.78 3.24 -8.40
CA ASN A 72 20.87 4.34 -8.70
C ASN A 72 19.60 4.17 -7.87
N LEU A 73 18.92 5.27 -7.64
CA LEU A 73 17.61 5.30 -7.03
C LEU A 73 16.53 5.22 -8.10
N TYR A 74 15.56 4.33 -7.91
CA TYR A 74 14.41 4.15 -8.77
C TYR A 74 13.13 4.24 -7.96
N PHE A 75 12.16 5.02 -8.45
CA PHE A 75 10.83 5.17 -7.85
C PHE A 75 9.77 4.48 -8.68
N GLY A 76 8.85 3.79 -8.01
CA GLY A 76 7.77 3.11 -8.68
C GLY A 76 6.60 2.76 -7.76
N ASP A 77 5.62 2.06 -8.34
CA ASP A 77 4.44 1.60 -7.65
C ASP A 77 4.28 0.08 -7.84
N LEU A 78 4.15 -0.64 -6.75
CA LEU A 78 4.03 -2.11 -6.73
C LEU A 78 2.63 -2.60 -6.35
N HIS A 79 1.66 -1.66 -6.27
CA HIS A 79 0.31 -1.96 -5.85
C HIS A 79 -0.70 -1.00 -6.52
N VAL A 80 -1.31 -1.46 -7.60
CA VAL A 80 -2.28 -0.67 -8.36
C VAL A 80 -3.25 -1.58 -9.11
N HIS A 81 -4.49 -1.12 -9.28
CA HIS A 81 -5.59 -1.84 -9.91
C HIS A 81 -6.06 -1.17 -11.19
N THR A 82 -6.46 -2.00 -12.14
CA THR A 82 -7.08 -1.58 -13.39
C THR A 82 -8.54 -2.04 -13.46
N SER A 83 -9.19 -1.83 -14.61
CA SER A 83 -10.54 -2.35 -14.82
C SER A 83 -10.63 -3.89 -14.85
N GLU A 84 -9.52 -4.61 -14.73
CA GLU A 84 -9.51 -6.08 -14.58
C GLU A 84 -9.80 -6.50 -13.13
N SER A 85 -9.60 -5.62 -12.14
CA SER A 85 -10.05 -5.81 -10.77
C SER A 85 -11.56 -5.53 -10.65
N PHE A 86 -12.25 -6.43 -9.96
CA PHE A 86 -13.72 -6.35 -9.83
C PHE A 86 -14.18 -5.07 -9.13
N ASP A 87 -13.53 -4.69 -8.06
CA ASP A 87 -13.84 -3.50 -7.27
C ASP A 87 -13.52 -2.21 -8.03
N ALA A 88 -12.36 -2.11 -8.68
CA ALA A 88 -12.07 -1.00 -9.57
C ALA A 88 -13.17 -0.85 -10.64
N PHE A 89 -13.59 -1.97 -11.27
CA PHE A 89 -14.61 -1.97 -12.29
C PHE A 89 -16.00 -1.58 -11.77
N ILE A 90 -16.43 -2.17 -10.66
CA ILE A 90 -17.74 -1.90 -10.04
C ILE A 90 -17.85 -0.44 -9.60
N PHE A 91 -16.76 0.11 -9.07
CA PHE A 91 -16.69 1.51 -8.65
C PHE A 91 -16.36 2.49 -9.78
N GLY A 92 -16.38 2.04 -11.02
CA GLY A 92 -16.47 2.90 -12.19
C GLY A 92 -15.25 2.97 -13.08
N ASN A 93 -14.13 2.33 -12.73
CA ASN A 93 -12.96 2.30 -13.59
C ASN A 93 -13.25 1.52 -14.88
N ARG A 94 -12.82 2.06 -16.02
CA ARG A 94 -12.92 1.43 -17.35
C ARG A 94 -11.59 1.46 -18.12
N LEU A 95 -10.55 1.96 -17.43
CA LEU A 95 -9.19 2.02 -17.97
C LEU A 95 -8.48 0.68 -17.68
N GLY A 96 -7.75 0.19 -18.66
CA GLY A 96 -7.03 -1.07 -18.54
C GLY A 96 -5.54 -0.89 -18.26
N MET A 97 -4.79 -1.99 -18.37
CA MET A 97 -3.34 -2.01 -18.15
C MET A 97 -2.58 -1.09 -19.11
N LYS A 98 -3.05 -0.92 -20.34
CA LYS A 98 -2.41 -0.07 -21.33
C LYS A 98 -2.40 1.38 -20.83
N GLU A 99 -3.54 1.90 -20.42
CA GLU A 99 -3.69 3.24 -19.89
C GLU A 99 -2.85 3.41 -18.61
N ALA A 100 -2.83 2.41 -17.74
CA ALA A 100 -2.02 2.44 -16.52
C ALA A 100 -0.51 2.55 -16.82
N TYR A 101 0.02 1.78 -17.79
CA TYR A 101 1.42 1.89 -18.19
C TYR A 101 1.75 3.22 -18.88
N GLU A 102 0.82 3.77 -19.65
CA GLU A 102 0.99 5.09 -20.28
C GLU A 102 1.00 6.20 -19.22
N PHE A 103 0.11 6.12 -18.23
CA PHE A 103 0.09 7.05 -17.10
C PHE A 103 1.40 6.98 -16.30
N ALA A 104 1.87 5.79 -15.96
CA ALA A 104 3.15 5.61 -15.24
C ALA A 104 4.34 6.23 -15.96
N ARG A 105 4.30 6.30 -17.30
CA ARG A 105 5.30 6.98 -18.13
C ARG A 105 5.10 8.49 -18.23
N GLY A 106 4.19 9.07 -17.46
CA GLY A 106 3.91 10.50 -17.43
C GLY A 106 3.04 11.00 -18.57
N LYS A 107 2.34 10.11 -19.31
CA LYS A 107 1.40 10.53 -20.33
C LYS A 107 0.09 10.98 -19.73
N GLU A 108 -0.54 11.93 -20.39
CA GLU A 108 -1.89 12.35 -20.09
C GLU A 108 -2.88 11.26 -20.46
N ILE A 109 -3.74 10.88 -19.52
CA ILE A 109 -4.91 10.03 -19.73
C ILE A 109 -6.15 10.72 -19.19
N TYR A 110 -7.32 10.22 -19.58
CA TYR A 110 -8.60 10.73 -19.10
C TYR A 110 -9.34 9.62 -18.37
N ASN A 111 -9.81 9.92 -17.19
CA ASN A 111 -10.66 9.01 -16.45
C ASN A 111 -12.08 8.95 -17.03
N VAL A 112 -12.89 8.02 -16.54
CA VAL A 112 -14.28 7.87 -17.00
C VAL A 112 -15.19 9.05 -16.66
N SER A 113 -14.80 9.95 -15.79
CA SER A 113 -15.52 11.23 -15.56
C SER A 113 -15.09 12.33 -16.50
N GLY A 114 -14.14 12.09 -17.40
CA GLY A 114 -13.60 13.08 -18.33
C GLY A 114 -12.58 14.03 -17.72
N GLU A 115 -12.12 13.76 -16.48
CA GLU A 115 -11.02 14.51 -15.89
C GLU A 115 -9.68 14.03 -16.47
N LYS A 116 -8.83 14.97 -16.74
CA LYS A 116 -7.43 14.72 -17.09
C LYS A 116 -6.66 14.24 -15.88
N MET A 117 -5.84 13.21 -16.06
CA MET A 117 -4.89 12.71 -15.08
C MET A 117 -3.50 12.65 -15.69
N GLN A 118 -2.50 13.08 -14.95
CA GLN A 118 -1.10 13.01 -15.36
C GLN A 118 -0.19 13.22 -14.16
N ILE A 119 0.71 12.27 -13.88
CA ILE A 119 1.74 12.46 -12.85
C ILE A 119 2.78 13.49 -13.30
N SER A 120 3.34 14.24 -12.36
CA SER A 120 4.32 15.29 -12.65
C SER A 120 5.64 14.74 -13.22
N ARG A 121 6.02 13.54 -12.82
CA ARG A 121 7.25 12.84 -13.23
C ARG A 121 6.98 11.36 -13.47
N PRO A 122 7.46 10.77 -14.58
CA PRO A 122 7.35 9.34 -14.85
C PRO A 122 7.88 8.49 -13.69
N LEU A 123 7.33 7.28 -13.55
CA LEU A 123 7.88 6.24 -12.70
C LEU A 123 9.00 5.49 -13.43
N ASP A 124 9.94 4.93 -12.68
CA ASP A 124 10.99 4.06 -13.21
C ASP A 124 10.52 2.61 -13.36
N PHE A 125 9.59 2.18 -12.50
CA PHE A 125 9.03 0.83 -12.55
C PHE A 125 7.59 0.79 -12.04
N VAL A 126 6.85 -0.27 -12.43
CA VAL A 126 5.48 -0.52 -11.94
C VAL A 126 5.15 -2.01 -11.94
N ALA A 127 4.31 -2.44 -11.01
CA ALA A 127 3.58 -3.70 -11.05
C ALA A 127 2.07 -3.42 -11.02
N ILE A 128 1.35 -3.88 -12.03
CA ILE A 128 -0.12 -3.93 -11.99
C ILE A 128 -0.50 -5.19 -11.22
N THR A 129 -1.32 -5.04 -10.18
CA THR A 129 -1.62 -6.12 -9.22
C THR A 129 -3.12 -6.33 -9.06
N ASP A 130 -3.83 -6.48 -10.18
CA ASP A 130 -5.26 -6.77 -10.18
C ASP A 130 -5.58 -8.02 -9.34
N HIS A 131 -6.75 -8.04 -8.69
CA HIS A 131 -7.20 -9.13 -7.83
C HIS A 131 -7.30 -10.47 -8.56
N ALA A 132 -6.54 -11.47 -8.13
CA ALA A 132 -6.52 -12.82 -8.71
C ALA A 132 -7.90 -13.47 -8.71
N GLU A 133 -8.73 -13.11 -7.75
CA GLU A 133 -10.08 -13.64 -7.51
C GLU A 133 -11.00 -13.46 -8.69
N THR A 134 -10.82 -12.41 -9.47
CA THR A 134 -11.72 -12.05 -10.58
C THR A 134 -11.05 -12.04 -11.95
N ILE A 135 -9.75 -12.34 -12.02
CA ILE A 135 -9.06 -12.49 -13.31
C ILE A 135 -9.76 -13.58 -14.15
N GLY A 136 -10.22 -13.21 -15.35
CA GLY A 136 -10.96 -14.06 -16.28
C GLY A 136 -12.48 -13.90 -16.20
N LEU A 137 -13.04 -13.20 -15.21
CA LEU A 137 -14.47 -12.96 -15.10
C LEU A 137 -15.02 -12.25 -16.35
N PHE A 138 -14.36 -11.18 -16.78
CA PHE A 138 -14.80 -10.42 -17.97
C PHE A 138 -14.70 -11.23 -19.26
N GLU A 139 -13.70 -12.11 -19.38
CA GLU A 139 -13.59 -13.01 -20.51
C GLU A 139 -14.77 -14.02 -20.52
N ASN A 140 -15.12 -14.56 -19.37
CA ASN A 140 -16.28 -15.44 -19.24
C ASN A 140 -17.60 -14.71 -19.54
N CYS A 141 -17.71 -13.45 -19.20
CA CYS A 141 -18.88 -12.62 -19.54
C CYS A 141 -19.11 -12.48 -21.05
N LYS A 142 -18.06 -12.58 -21.85
CA LYS A 142 -18.14 -12.60 -23.33
C LYS A 142 -18.56 -13.96 -23.90
N ASN A 143 -18.54 -15.02 -23.09
CA ASN A 143 -18.91 -16.37 -23.52
C ASN A 143 -20.44 -16.50 -23.80
N PRO A 144 -20.88 -16.82 -25.02
CA PRO A 144 -22.30 -16.96 -25.33
C PRO A 144 -22.96 -18.16 -24.64
N LYS A 145 -22.16 -19.13 -24.17
CA LYS A 145 -22.63 -20.35 -23.49
C LYS A 145 -22.52 -20.27 -21.95
N ARG A 146 -22.29 -19.07 -21.40
CA ARG A 146 -22.18 -18.87 -19.95
C ARG A 146 -23.45 -19.32 -19.23
N SER A 147 -23.27 -19.79 -17.99
CA SER A 147 -24.36 -20.19 -17.11
C SER A 147 -25.29 -19.01 -16.78
N GLU A 148 -26.51 -19.28 -16.33
CA GLU A 148 -27.43 -18.25 -15.88
C GLU A 148 -26.86 -17.51 -14.65
N ALA A 149 -26.15 -18.20 -13.75
CA ALA A 149 -25.47 -17.58 -12.60
C ALA A 149 -24.38 -16.62 -13.07
N THR A 150 -23.52 -17.01 -14.01
CA THR A 150 -22.52 -16.15 -14.61
C THR A 150 -23.18 -14.96 -15.32
N GLN A 151 -24.29 -15.16 -16.01
CA GLN A 151 -25.01 -14.06 -16.67
C GLN A 151 -25.54 -13.04 -15.68
N ARG A 152 -26.11 -13.46 -14.54
CA ARG A 152 -26.54 -12.57 -13.46
C ARG A 152 -25.37 -11.78 -12.87
N MET A 153 -24.25 -12.45 -12.62
CA MET A 153 -23.04 -11.79 -12.15
C MET A 153 -22.52 -10.75 -13.13
N CYS A 154 -22.43 -11.09 -14.42
CA CYS A 154 -22.00 -10.14 -15.46
C CYS A 154 -22.94 -8.95 -15.59
N TYR A 155 -24.23 -9.16 -15.42
CA TYR A 155 -25.20 -8.06 -15.37
C TYR A 155 -24.97 -7.16 -14.14
N GLY A 156 -24.77 -7.75 -12.97
CA GLY A 156 -24.49 -7.00 -11.75
C GLY A 156 -23.16 -6.22 -11.81
N MET A 157 -22.14 -6.78 -12.48
CA MET A 157 -20.87 -6.06 -12.74
C MET A 157 -21.06 -4.85 -13.64
N LEU A 158 -21.93 -4.94 -14.65
CA LEU A 158 -22.23 -3.81 -15.54
C LEU A 158 -23.12 -2.75 -14.90
N TYR A 159 -24.02 -3.15 -14.01
CA TYR A 159 -24.99 -2.31 -13.32
C TYR A 159 -24.86 -2.49 -11.81
N PRO A 160 -23.74 -2.08 -11.22
CA PRO A 160 -23.41 -2.40 -9.85
C PRO A 160 -24.27 -1.64 -8.85
N SER A 161 -24.58 -2.31 -7.73
CA SER A 161 -25.22 -1.73 -6.55
C SER A 161 -24.50 -2.22 -5.28
N LEU A 162 -24.75 -1.57 -4.14
CA LEU A 162 -24.20 -2.03 -2.86
C LEU A 162 -24.65 -3.44 -2.49
N SER A 163 -25.90 -3.82 -2.81
CA SER A 163 -26.38 -5.19 -2.59
C SER A 163 -25.64 -6.19 -3.46
N PHE A 164 -25.41 -5.87 -4.74
CA PHE A 164 -24.63 -6.73 -5.62
C PHE A 164 -23.18 -6.87 -5.14
N PHE A 165 -22.55 -5.80 -4.69
CA PHE A 165 -21.21 -5.86 -4.13
C PHE A 165 -21.15 -6.79 -2.91
N ALA A 166 -22.10 -6.69 -1.99
CA ALA A 166 -22.21 -7.60 -0.85
C ALA A 166 -22.40 -9.05 -1.29
N ASP A 167 -23.29 -9.32 -2.25
CA ASP A 167 -23.52 -10.68 -2.80
C ASP A 167 -22.27 -11.24 -3.50
N LEU A 168 -21.47 -10.38 -4.12
CA LEU A 168 -20.24 -10.76 -4.82
C LEU A 168 -19.15 -11.23 -3.86
N ILE A 169 -19.00 -10.56 -2.72
CA ILE A 169 -17.96 -10.88 -1.74
C ILE A 169 -18.40 -11.93 -0.71
N GLU A 170 -19.71 -12.13 -0.50
CA GLU A 170 -20.25 -13.10 0.48
C GLU A 170 -19.62 -14.51 0.35
N PRO A 171 -19.45 -15.10 -0.85
CA PRO A 171 -18.84 -16.42 -1.01
C PRO A 171 -17.41 -16.53 -0.47
N ALA A 172 -16.65 -15.43 -0.44
CA ALA A 172 -15.32 -15.40 0.14
C ALA A 172 -15.31 -15.62 1.66
N PHE A 173 -16.43 -15.33 2.32
CA PHE A 173 -16.58 -15.46 3.77
C PHE A 173 -17.05 -16.85 4.23
N GLU A 174 -17.44 -17.73 3.31
CA GLU A 174 -17.80 -19.11 3.63
C GLU A 174 -16.56 -19.94 4.04
N ARG A 175 -16.79 -21.05 4.76
CA ARG A 175 -15.71 -21.96 5.19
C ARG A 175 -16.07 -23.41 4.87
N PRO A 176 -15.40 -24.07 3.92
CA PRO A 176 -14.40 -23.49 3.00
C PRO A 176 -15.01 -22.43 2.07
N PRO A 177 -14.21 -21.52 1.52
CA PRO A 177 -14.70 -20.49 0.60
C PRO A 177 -15.37 -21.14 -0.63
N ILE A 178 -16.50 -20.56 -1.02
CA ILE A 178 -17.21 -20.99 -2.23
C ILE A 178 -16.66 -20.20 -3.42
N ASN A 179 -16.27 -20.89 -4.47
CA ASN A 179 -15.85 -20.24 -5.70
C ASN A 179 -16.95 -19.33 -6.28
N LEU A 180 -16.55 -18.19 -6.78
CA LEU A 180 -17.45 -17.31 -7.52
C LEU A 180 -18.09 -18.09 -8.70
N PRO A 181 -19.38 -17.87 -8.99
CA PRO A 181 -20.06 -18.52 -10.11
C PRO A 181 -19.36 -18.37 -11.46
N ALA A 182 -18.57 -17.32 -11.62
CA ALA A 182 -17.76 -17.10 -12.81
C ALA A 182 -16.57 -18.06 -12.93
N ARG A 183 -16.07 -18.58 -11.79
CA ARG A 183 -15.02 -19.62 -11.75
C ARG A 183 -15.58 -21.04 -11.61
N ASP A 184 -16.79 -21.15 -11.11
CA ASP A 184 -17.50 -22.42 -10.95
C ASP A 184 -18.82 -22.36 -11.73
N SER A 185 -18.73 -22.45 -13.04
CA SER A 185 -19.90 -22.51 -13.94
C SER A 185 -20.54 -23.91 -14.00
N GLY A 186 -20.20 -24.83 -13.07
CA GLY A 186 -20.55 -26.24 -13.17
C GLY A 186 -19.69 -27.03 -14.17
N ASP A 187 -18.91 -26.30 -14.97
CA ASP A 187 -17.84 -26.82 -15.83
C ASP A 187 -16.54 -26.06 -15.48
N THR A 188 -15.88 -26.53 -14.43
CA THR A 188 -14.64 -25.92 -13.90
C THR A 188 -13.53 -25.83 -14.94
N SER A 189 -13.55 -26.67 -15.98
CA SER A 189 -12.57 -26.63 -17.06
C SER A 189 -12.68 -25.36 -17.89
N ILE A 190 -13.89 -24.88 -18.16
CA ILE A 190 -14.13 -23.70 -18.98
C ILE A 190 -13.76 -22.41 -18.19
N SER A 191 -14.08 -22.34 -16.92
CA SER A 191 -13.77 -21.15 -16.13
C SER A 191 -12.26 -20.97 -15.92
N MET A 192 -11.51 -22.04 -15.71
CA MET A 192 -10.05 -21.99 -15.63
C MET A 192 -9.40 -21.61 -16.97
N GLU A 193 -9.98 -21.96 -18.10
CA GLU A 193 -9.50 -21.51 -19.41
C GLU A 193 -9.59 -19.99 -19.58
N PHE A 194 -10.68 -19.37 -19.11
CA PHE A 194 -10.81 -17.90 -19.12
C PHE A 194 -9.82 -17.23 -18.19
N THR A 195 -9.61 -17.78 -17.01
CA THR A 195 -8.59 -17.28 -16.07
C THR A 195 -7.19 -17.35 -16.69
N LYS A 196 -6.81 -18.49 -17.26
CA LYS A 196 -5.52 -18.65 -17.96
C LYS A 196 -5.38 -17.69 -19.14
N THR A 197 -6.43 -17.52 -19.95
CA THR A 197 -6.43 -16.60 -21.08
C THR A 197 -6.25 -15.14 -20.64
N ALA A 198 -6.96 -14.71 -19.61
CA ALA A 198 -6.81 -13.36 -19.06
C ALA A 198 -5.42 -13.15 -18.46
N TRP A 199 -4.93 -14.12 -17.68
CA TRP A 199 -3.58 -14.08 -17.11
C TRP A 199 -2.50 -13.96 -18.19
N GLN A 200 -2.59 -14.73 -19.27
CA GLN A 200 -1.66 -14.63 -20.40
C GLN A 200 -1.68 -13.25 -21.05
N LYS A 201 -2.85 -12.58 -21.11
CA LYS A 201 -2.95 -11.20 -21.59
C LYS A 201 -2.25 -10.23 -20.65
N ILE A 202 -2.44 -10.39 -19.34
CA ILE A 202 -1.76 -9.57 -18.31
C ILE A 202 -0.25 -9.72 -18.44
N VAL A 203 0.26 -10.95 -18.46
CA VAL A 203 1.68 -11.26 -18.65
C VAL A 203 2.21 -10.60 -19.93
N ARG A 204 1.50 -10.76 -21.05
CA ARG A 204 1.89 -10.15 -22.32
C ARG A 204 1.91 -8.63 -22.28
N GLN A 205 0.97 -7.98 -21.63
CA GLN A 205 0.96 -6.52 -21.49
C GLN A 205 2.16 -6.04 -20.66
N ALA A 206 2.46 -6.73 -19.56
CA ALA A 206 3.65 -6.42 -18.78
C ALA A 206 4.95 -6.60 -19.61
N GLU A 207 5.07 -7.69 -20.41
CA GLU A 207 6.23 -7.91 -21.27
C GLU A 207 6.37 -6.86 -22.36
N LEU A 208 5.26 -6.49 -23.02
CA LEU A 208 5.26 -5.48 -24.09
C LEU A 208 5.63 -4.07 -23.60
N ASN A 209 5.39 -3.78 -22.33
CA ASN A 209 5.67 -2.48 -21.73
C ASN A 209 7.01 -2.42 -21.00
N ASN A 210 7.73 -3.52 -20.86
CA ASN A 210 9.03 -3.58 -20.18
C ASN A 210 10.14 -3.09 -21.12
N VAL A 211 10.74 -1.96 -20.80
CA VAL A 211 11.86 -1.35 -21.53
C VAL A 211 13.06 -1.24 -20.59
N PRO A 212 13.95 -2.27 -20.55
CA PRO A 212 15.08 -2.28 -19.65
C PRO A 212 15.96 -1.02 -19.80
N GLY A 213 16.28 -0.40 -18.70
CA GLY A 213 17.06 0.85 -18.65
C GLY A 213 16.22 2.14 -18.65
N GLU A 214 14.94 2.06 -19.01
CA GLU A 214 14.03 3.20 -19.05
C GLU A 214 12.84 3.01 -18.14
N PHE A 215 12.08 1.95 -18.34
CA PHE A 215 10.86 1.67 -17.59
C PHE A 215 10.69 0.17 -17.39
N THR A 216 10.74 -0.26 -16.15
CA THR A 216 10.58 -1.68 -15.80
C THR A 216 9.14 -1.97 -15.38
N THR A 217 8.52 -2.98 -16.01
CA THR A 217 7.23 -3.49 -15.57
C THR A 217 7.41 -4.86 -14.94
N PHE A 218 6.84 -5.09 -13.77
CA PHE A 218 6.75 -6.43 -13.17
C PHE A 218 5.45 -7.12 -13.57
N ILE A 219 5.48 -8.44 -13.63
CA ILE A 219 4.29 -9.27 -13.68
C ILE A 219 3.89 -9.52 -12.23
N GLY A 220 2.63 -9.25 -11.91
CA GLY A 220 2.13 -9.44 -10.56
C GLY A 220 0.62 -9.58 -10.51
N TYR A 221 0.12 -9.87 -9.34
CA TYR A 221 -1.31 -9.88 -9.02
C TYR A 221 -1.48 -9.74 -7.52
N GLU A 222 -2.66 -9.34 -7.08
CA GLU A 222 -3.02 -9.35 -5.67
C GLU A 222 -3.77 -10.64 -5.31
N TYR A 223 -3.27 -11.30 -4.27
CA TYR A 223 -3.95 -12.38 -3.56
C TYR A 223 -4.68 -11.77 -2.35
N SER A 224 -6.01 -11.85 -2.33
CA SER A 224 -6.84 -11.02 -1.46
C SER A 224 -7.77 -11.86 -0.57
N PRO A 225 -7.24 -12.65 0.37
CA PRO A 225 -8.06 -13.38 1.31
C PRO A 225 -8.70 -12.40 2.30
N SER A 226 -10.02 -12.27 2.18
CA SER A 226 -10.83 -11.56 3.15
C SER A 226 -11.40 -12.54 4.15
N MET A 227 -11.32 -12.21 5.43
CA MET A 227 -11.82 -13.05 6.49
C MET A 227 -13.15 -12.53 6.98
N PRO A 228 -14.13 -13.42 7.26
CA PRO A 228 -15.30 -13.00 8.00
C PRO A 228 -14.82 -12.51 9.38
N GLY A 229 -15.01 -11.23 9.61
CA GLY A 229 -15.00 -10.70 10.95
C GLY A 229 -16.21 -11.24 11.73
N ARG A 230 -16.31 -10.90 13.01
CA ARG A 230 -17.41 -11.38 13.88
C ARG A 230 -18.80 -10.80 13.55
N GLY A 231 -18.95 -10.03 12.47
CA GLY A 231 -20.21 -9.45 11.99
C GLY A 231 -20.26 -9.32 10.47
N ARG A 232 -21.45 -9.16 9.89
CA ARG A 232 -21.64 -8.92 8.46
C ARG A 232 -20.85 -7.68 8.02
N GLY A 233 -20.02 -7.86 6.97
CA GLY A 233 -19.23 -6.78 6.41
C GLY A 233 -17.93 -6.48 7.15
N GLN A 234 -17.50 -7.31 8.09
CA GLN A 234 -16.20 -7.20 8.76
C GLN A 234 -15.17 -7.98 7.98
N GLU A 235 -14.25 -7.27 7.36
CA GLU A 235 -13.16 -7.86 6.58
C GLU A 235 -11.85 -7.70 7.32
N ASP A 236 -11.19 -8.81 7.62
CA ASP A 236 -9.81 -8.82 8.07
C ASP A 236 -8.91 -8.96 6.83
N HIS A 237 -8.33 -7.86 6.37
CA HIS A 237 -7.48 -7.86 5.19
C HIS A 237 -6.18 -8.63 5.45
N MET A 238 -6.03 -9.75 4.75
CA MET A 238 -4.81 -10.56 4.78
C MET A 238 -4.14 -10.60 3.41
N HIS A 239 -4.28 -9.51 2.67
CA HIS A 239 -3.89 -9.34 1.28
C HIS A 239 -2.37 -9.31 1.08
N ARG A 240 -1.94 -9.78 -0.10
CA ARG A 240 -0.52 -9.80 -0.53
C ARG A 240 -0.41 -9.61 -2.01
N ASN A 241 0.47 -8.71 -2.43
CA ASN A 241 0.90 -8.67 -3.80
C ASN A 241 1.91 -9.79 -4.07
N VAL A 242 1.73 -10.50 -5.17
CA VAL A 242 2.67 -11.51 -5.67
C VAL A 242 3.37 -10.92 -6.88
N ILE A 243 4.69 -10.78 -6.80
CA ILE A 243 5.53 -10.16 -7.82
C ILE A 243 6.52 -11.18 -8.38
N PHE A 244 6.61 -11.29 -9.71
CA PHE A 244 7.51 -12.21 -10.39
C PHE A 244 8.72 -11.48 -10.98
N LYS A 245 9.88 -12.12 -10.87
CA LYS A 245 11.16 -11.61 -11.39
C LYS A 245 11.24 -11.58 -12.92
N ASN A 246 10.53 -12.46 -13.61
CA ASN A 246 10.62 -12.61 -15.06
C ASN A 246 9.32 -13.18 -15.65
N GLY A 247 9.29 -13.40 -16.97
CA GLY A 247 8.12 -13.91 -17.69
C GLY A 247 7.82 -15.40 -17.51
N ASN A 248 8.66 -16.15 -16.79
CA ASN A 248 8.36 -17.53 -16.41
C ASN A 248 7.50 -17.50 -15.16
N VAL A 249 6.20 -17.58 -15.33
CA VAL A 249 5.19 -17.49 -14.27
C VAL A 249 4.28 -18.71 -14.29
N PRO A 250 3.55 -19.02 -13.22
CA PRO A 250 2.52 -20.06 -13.23
C PRO A 250 1.48 -19.84 -14.34
N ASP A 251 0.80 -20.89 -14.76
CA ASP A 251 -0.22 -20.85 -15.82
C ASP A 251 -1.41 -19.92 -15.51
N TYR A 252 -1.65 -19.65 -14.24
CA TYR A 252 -2.71 -18.78 -13.74
C TYR A 252 -2.33 -18.21 -12.35
N PRO A 253 -2.89 -17.06 -11.95
CA PRO A 253 -2.67 -16.50 -10.63
C PRO A 253 -3.44 -17.28 -9.57
N LEU A 254 -2.79 -17.55 -8.44
CA LEU A 254 -3.43 -18.23 -7.32
C LEU A 254 -4.32 -17.25 -6.56
N ALA A 255 -5.61 -17.50 -6.58
CA ALA A 255 -6.61 -16.75 -5.83
C ALA A 255 -6.87 -17.40 -4.46
N PHE A 256 -7.63 -16.72 -3.64
CA PHE A 256 -8.04 -17.19 -2.33
C PHE A 256 -8.77 -18.56 -2.34
N TRP A 257 -9.51 -18.85 -3.41
CA TRP A 257 -10.14 -20.17 -3.63
C TRP A 257 -9.14 -21.30 -3.87
N ASP A 258 -7.99 -20.96 -4.42
CA ASP A 258 -6.94 -21.93 -4.68
C ASP A 258 -6.07 -22.18 -3.46
N ALA A 259 -5.90 -21.16 -2.60
CA ALA A 259 -5.05 -21.18 -1.41
C ALA A 259 -5.74 -20.40 -0.29
N PHE A 260 -6.25 -21.08 0.74
CA PHE A 260 -7.10 -20.45 1.75
C PHE A 260 -6.32 -19.65 2.80
N THR A 261 -5.04 -19.95 2.95
CA THR A 261 -4.13 -19.25 3.88
C THR A 261 -2.89 -18.75 3.17
N ALA A 262 -2.17 -17.79 3.75
CA ALA A 262 -0.88 -17.37 3.23
C ALA A 262 0.12 -18.54 3.14
N ILE A 263 0.07 -19.48 4.09
CA ILE A 263 0.91 -20.68 4.08
C ILE A 263 0.59 -21.56 2.85
N ASP A 264 -0.69 -21.71 2.51
CA ASP A 264 -1.09 -22.46 1.33
C ASP A 264 -0.65 -21.75 0.04
N LEU A 265 -0.75 -20.41 0.02
CA LEU A 265 -0.25 -19.60 -1.09
C LEU A 265 1.24 -19.84 -1.31
N TRP A 266 2.07 -19.69 -0.28
CA TRP A 266 3.52 -19.87 -0.41
C TRP A 266 3.88 -21.31 -0.84
N LYS A 267 3.24 -22.34 -0.26
CA LYS A 267 3.45 -23.74 -0.65
C LYS A 267 3.13 -23.96 -2.13
N LYS A 268 1.97 -23.48 -2.59
CA LYS A 268 1.55 -23.64 -3.99
C LYS A 268 2.41 -22.84 -4.95
N LEU A 269 2.84 -21.62 -4.56
CA LEU A 269 3.77 -20.85 -5.37
C LEU A 269 5.11 -21.56 -5.51
N VAL A 270 5.67 -22.09 -4.42
CA VAL A 270 6.92 -22.88 -4.47
C VAL A 270 6.78 -24.12 -5.37
N ASP A 271 5.61 -24.77 -5.37
CA ASP A 271 5.35 -25.94 -6.21
C ASP A 271 5.14 -25.61 -7.70
N THR A 272 4.52 -24.46 -7.99
CA THR A 272 4.14 -24.07 -9.36
C THR A 272 5.14 -23.14 -10.05
N CYS A 273 5.82 -22.29 -9.28
CA CYS A 273 6.85 -21.37 -9.73
C CYS A 273 8.24 -21.99 -9.54
N ARG A 274 8.60 -22.92 -10.43
CA ARG A 274 9.93 -23.59 -10.40
C ARG A 274 10.91 -22.84 -11.28
N LEU A 275 12.18 -22.88 -10.92
CA LEU A 275 13.25 -22.23 -11.69
C LEU A 275 13.11 -22.49 -13.21
N PRO A 276 13.22 -21.44 -14.04
CA PRO A 276 13.71 -20.08 -13.74
C PRO A 276 12.67 -19.09 -13.19
N CYS A 277 11.47 -19.54 -12.83
CA CYS A 277 10.48 -18.72 -12.13
C CYS A 277 10.97 -18.37 -10.72
N GLU A 278 10.90 -17.09 -10.37
CA GLU A 278 11.15 -16.58 -9.02
C GLU A 278 10.05 -15.57 -8.67
N PHE A 279 9.64 -15.56 -7.40
CA PHE A 279 8.60 -14.65 -6.90
C PHE A 279 8.95 -14.12 -5.51
N LEU A 280 8.26 -13.07 -5.10
CA LEU A 280 8.15 -12.61 -3.72
C LEU A 280 6.70 -12.19 -3.44
N THR A 281 6.34 -12.15 -2.17
CA THR A 281 5.05 -11.65 -1.70
C THR A 281 5.22 -10.44 -0.81
N ILE A 282 4.27 -9.49 -0.88
CA ILE A 282 4.31 -8.23 -0.13
C ILE A 282 2.97 -8.07 0.59
N PRO A 283 2.90 -8.33 1.91
CA PRO A 283 1.70 -8.07 2.69
C PRO A 283 1.46 -6.56 2.80
N HIS A 284 0.21 -6.19 2.73
CA HIS A 284 -0.22 -4.80 2.81
C HIS A 284 -1.51 -4.65 3.64
N ASN A 285 -1.91 -3.41 3.92
CA ASN A 285 -3.10 -3.13 4.74
C ASN A 285 -3.08 -3.82 6.10
N SER A 286 -1.92 -3.92 6.75
CA SER A 286 -1.84 -4.55 8.07
C SER A 286 -2.69 -3.78 9.11
N ASN A 287 -2.87 -2.47 8.94
CA ASN A 287 -3.78 -1.62 9.73
C ASN A 287 -5.25 -2.06 9.63
N LYS A 288 -5.64 -2.78 8.57
CA LYS A 288 -6.98 -3.34 8.35
C LYS A 288 -7.09 -4.83 8.66
N SER A 289 -6.01 -5.47 9.09
CA SER A 289 -5.95 -6.92 9.32
C SER A 289 -6.56 -7.37 10.65
N ASN A 290 -7.12 -6.46 11.45
CA ASN A 290 -7.60 -6.74 12.81
C ASN A 290 -6.54 -7.44 13.69
N GLY A 291 -5.27 -7.05 13.50
CA GLY A 291 -4.13 -7.60 14.23
C GLY A 291 -3.63 -8.97 13.77
N LYS A 292 -4.18 -9.52 12.68
CA LYS A 292 -3.87 -10.88 12.23
C LYS A 292 -2.66 -10.96 11.30
N MET A 293 -2.27 -9.87 10.61
CA MET A 293 -1.18 -9.89 9.63
C MET A 293 0.13 -10.41 10.20
N PHE A 294 0.44 -10.05 11.44
CA PHE A 294 1.66 -10.48 12.14
C PHE A 294 1.37 -11.49 13.26
N SER A 295 0.21 -12.17 13.21
CA SER A 295 -0.16 -13.21 14.17
C SER A 295 0.78 -14.42 14.09
N ASP A 296 0.87 -15.20 15.18
CA ASP A 296 1.50 -16.51 15.24
C ASP A 296 0.49 -17.64 14.97
N LYS A 297 -0.68 -17.28 14.49
CA LYS A 297 -1.75 -18.19 14.12
C LYS A 297 -2.19 -17.91 12.71
N THR A 298 -2.61 -18.96 12.03
CA THR A 298 -3.30 -18.85 10.76
C THR A 298 -4.66 -18.19 10.97
N ILE A 299 -5.28 -17.89 9.90
CA ILE A 299 -6.66 -17.47 9.77
C ILE A 299 -7.67 -18.42 10.44
N ASP A 300 -7.39 -19.73 10.43
CA ASP A 300 -8.21 -20.76 11.06
C ASP A 300 -7.84 -21.00 12.53
N ASN A 301 -7.04 -20.11 13.14
CA ASN A 301 -6.51 -20.17 14.50
C ASN A 301 -5.47 -21.27 14.77
N ASP A 302 -5.00 -21.96 13.75
CA ASP A 302 -3.93 -22.93 13.90
C ASP A 302 -2.60 -22.22 14.17
N PRO A 303 -1.79 -22.67 15.15
CA PRO A 303 -0.51 -22.05 15.43
C PRO A 303 0.47 -22.28 14.28
N TYR A 304 1.24 -21.25 13.93
CA TYR A 304 2.35 -21.37 12.99
C TYR A 304 3.41 -22.33 13.54
N ARG A 305 3.80 -23.29 12.72
CA ARG A 305 4.94 -24.18 13.01
C ARG A 305 6.23 -23.51 12.52
N LYS A 306 7.38 -24.03 12.92
CA LYS A 306 8.67 -23.52 12.48
C LYS A 306 8.82 -23.52 10.95
N GLU A 307 8.30 -24.53 10.27
CA GLU A 307 8.31 -24.68 8.83
C GLU A 307 7.47 -23.58 8.13
N ASP A 308 6.36 -23.19 8.73
CA ASP A 308 5.47 -22.15 8.21
C ASP A 308 6.13 -20.78 8.32
N TRP A 309 6.88 -20.53 9.40
CA TRP A 309 7.71 -19.33 9.56
C TRP A 309 8.88 -19.30 8.58
N LEU A 310 9.53 -20.42 8.30
CA LEU A 310 10.58 -20.50 7.27
C LEU A 310 10.05 -20.22 5.87
N LEU A 311 8.84 -20.68 5.55
CA LEU A 311 8.18 -20.34 4.28
C LEU A 311 7.93 -18.83 4.16
N ARG A 312 7.49 -18.19 5.25
CA ARG A 312 7.31 -16.76 5.29
C ARG A 312 8.61 -16.00 5.05
N ASP A 313 9.65 -16.32 5.81
CA ASP A 313 10.98 -15.73 5.71
C ASP A 313 11.54 -15.78 4.28
N GLN A 314 11.35 -16.90 3.59
CA GLN A 314 11.86 -17.12 2.23
C GLN A 314 11.08 -16.39 1.16
N ASN A 315 9.79 -16.13 1.36
CA ASN A 315 8.88 -15.69 0.30
C ASN A 315 8.27 -14.29 0.53
N GLU A 316 8.37 -13.74 1.75
CA GLU A 316 7.79 -12.46 2.14
C GLU A 316 8.87 -11.51 2.70
N PRO A 317 9.80 -11.03 1.84
CA PRO A 317 10.91 -10.21 2.30
C PRO A 317 10.54 -8.74 2.57
N LEU A 318 9.40 -8.28 2.08
CA LEU A 318 8.96 -6.88 2.15
C LEU A 318 7.63 -6.76 2.87
N VAL A 319 7.33 -5.54 3.32
CA VAL A 319 6.02 -5.12 3.80
C VAL A 319 5.70 -3.72 3.29
N GLU A 320 4.45 -3.49 2.91
CA GLU A 320 3.95 -2.17 2.56
C GLU A 320 3.50 -1.45 3.84
N ILE A 321 4.15 -0.30 4.12
CA ILE A 321 3.92 0.49 5.34
C ILE A 321 2.85 1.55 5.17
N PHE A 322 2.62 1.99 3.92
CA PHE A 322 1.73 3.11 3.61
C PHE A 322 1.11 2.98 2.22
N GLN A 323 -0.16 3.32 2.11
CA GLN A 323 -0.90 3.37 0.85
C GLN A 323 -2.19 4.21 1.03
N VAL A 324 -3.07 4.27 0.01
CA VAL A 324 -4.30 5.08 -0.01
C VAL A 324 -5.22 4.84 1.21
N LYS A 325 -5.18 3.66 1.81
CA LYS A 325 -5.92 3.30 3.03
C LYS A 325 -5.11 3.52 4.31
N GLY A 326 -4.19 4.51 4.28
CA GLY A 326 -3.49 5.05 5.43
C GLY A 326 -2.22 4.34 5.85
N SER A 327 -1.67 4.83 6.95
CA SER A 327 -0.42 4.36 7.56
C SER A 327 -0.62 3.05 8.32
N SER A 328 0.27 2.12 8.07
CA SER A 328 0.45 0.89 8.85
C SER A 328 1.70 0.92 9.73
N GLU A 329 2.42 2.03 9.84
CA GLU A 329 3.65 2.12 10.62
C GLU A 329 3.43 1.85 12.10
N CYS A 330 2.68 2.71 12.75
CA CYS A 330 2.42 2.71 14.19
C CYS A 330 1.11 3.44 14.52
N SER A 331 0.70 3.46 15.80
CA SER A 331 -0.48 4.20 16.24
C SER A 331 -0.32 4.69 17.67
N LEU A 332 -0.70 5.94 17.95
CA LEU A 332 -0.71 6.56 19.27
C LEU A 332 -1.60 5.84 20.28
N TYR A 333 -2.62 5.13 19.78
CA TYR A 333 -3.63 4.48 20.63
C TYR A 333 -3.07 3.40 21.57
N PHE A 334 -1.83 2.96 21.41
CA PHE A 334 -1.26 1.82 22.14
C PHE A 334 -0.08 2.21 23.03
N GLY A 335 -0.05 3.46 23.48
CA GLY A 335 0.94 3.95 24.43
C GLY A 335 2.30 4.26 23.80
N SER A 336 2.35 4.47 22.49
CA SER A 336 3.50 5.08 21.84
C SER A 336 3.60 6.56 22.26
N SER A 337 4.80 7.01 22.57
CA SER A 337 5.09 8.45 22.77
C SER A 337 5.44 9.15 21.46
N ASP A 338 5.47 8.43 20.36
CA ASP A 338 5.80 8.93 19.02
C ASP A 338 4.57 9.67 18.43
N GLU A 339 4.59 10.99 18.48
CA GLU A 339 3.52 11.85 17.97
C GLU A 339 3.25 11.64 16.47
N GLU A 340 4.28 11.22 15.70
CA GLU A 340 4.17 10.94 14.27
C GLU A 340 3.35 9.67 13.96
N CYS A 341 3.02 8.88 14.98
CA CYS A 341 2.10 7.74 14.84
C CYS A 341 0.64 8.15 14.60
N ASN A 342 0.33 9.45 14.60
CA ASN A 342 -0.97 9.98 14.20
C ASN A 342 -1.09 10.22 12.67
N PHE A 343 -0.01 10.02 11.91
CA PHE A 343 0.03 10.27 10.48
C PHE A 343 -0.94 9.37 9.72
N GLU A 344 -1.87 9.98 8.98
CA GLU A 344 -2.80 9.34 8.04
C GLU A 344 -3.41 8.03 8.58
N GLN A 345 -4.00 8.08 9.77
CA GLN A 345 -4.65 6.91 10.38
C GLN A 345 -6.02 6.67 9.71
N PHE A 346 -6.18 5.51 9.06
CA PHE A 346 -7.38 5.17 8.31
C PHE A 346 -8.59 4.83 9.19
N TYR A 347 -8.34 4.13 10.29
CA TYR A 347 -9.37 3.71 11.24
C TYR A 347 -9.09 4.23 12.65
N PRO A 348 -10.14 4.40 13.48
CA PRO A 348 -9.98 4.66 14.90
C PRO A 348 -9.41 3.45 15.63
N LYS A 349 -9.06 3.61 16.89
CA LYS A 349 -8.73 2.51 17.82
C LYS A 349 -9.94 1.62 18.06
N CYS A 350 -9.73 0.30 18.21
CA CYS A 350 -10.73 -0.59 18.75
C CYS A 350 -10.98 -0.31 20.24
N GLU A 351 -12.22 -0.15 20.64
CA GLU A 351 -12.60 0.05 22.04
C GLU A 351 -12.77 -1.31 22.74
N ASP A 352 -13.33 -2.30 22.04
CA ASP A 352 -13.58 -3.65 22.53
C ASP A 352 -12.92 -4.73 21.66
N GLU A 353 -12.81 -5.95 22.21
CA GLU A 353 -12.26 -7.11 21.49
C GLU A 353 -13.11 -7.51 20.27
N ASP A 354 -14.39 -7.24 20.31
CA ASP A 354 -15.35 -7.57 19.26
C ASP A 354 -15.54 -6.46 18.22
N ASP A 355 -14.87 -5.32 18.40
CA ASP A 355 -14.92 -4.21 17.45
C ASP A 355 -14.28 -4.56 16.11
N SER A 356 -14.77 -3.89 15.08
CA SER A 356 -14.32 -3.99 13.70
C SER A 356 -14.14 -2.62 13.07
N TYR A 357 -13.49 -2.55 11.91
CA TYR A 357 -13.13 -1.29 11.27
C TYR A 357 -12.37 -0.34 12.22
N CYS A 358 -11.41 -0.92 12.92
CA CYS A 358 -10.58 -0.23 13.89
C CYS A 358 -9.19 -0.87 13.98
N ILE A 359 -8.24 -0.15 14.55
CA ILE A 359 -6.84 -0.55 14.65
C ILE A 359 -6.59 -1.26 15.97
N ARG A 360 -5.85 -2.39 15.90
CA ARG A 360 -5.29 -3.09 17.07
C ARG A 360 -3.79 -2.88 17.16
N SER A 361 -3.24 -3.01 18.35
CA SER A 361 -1.78 -2.85 18.59
C SER A 361 -0.93 -3.78 17.70
N THR A 362 -1.43 -5.00 17.45
CA THR A 362 -0.74 -5.99 16.61
C THR A 362 -0.97 -5.81 15.11
N SER A 363 -1.74 -4.78 14.69
CA SER A 363 -1.98 -4.46 13.28
C SER A 363 -0.78 -3.76 12.62
N MET A 364 0.09 -3.11 13.41
CA MET A 364 1.10 -2.20 12.91
C MET A 364 2.41 -2.88 12.56
N VAL A 365 3.08 -2.40 11.50
CA VAL A 365 4.37 -2.91 11.02
C VAL A 365 5.42 -2.86 12.14
N ARG A 366 5.51 -1.77 12.89
CA ARG A 366 6.45 -1.64 14.03
C ARG A 366 6.22 -2.74 15.07
N SER A 367 4.98 -3.11 15.33
CA SER A 367 4.66 -4.25 16.21
C SER A 367 5.09 -5.59 15.61
N GLY A 368 4.97 -5.74 14.28
CA GLY A 368 5.49 -6.88 13.55
C GLY A 368 7.01 -7.00 13.68
N LEU A 369 7.75 -5.89 13.45
CA LEU A 369 9.21 -5.86 13.60
C LEU A 369 9.64 -6.24 15.03
N LYS A 370 8.98 -5.68 16.06
CA LYS A 370 9.24 -6.06 17.46
C LYS A 370 8.96 -7.55 17.72
N LYS A 371 7.88 -8.10 17.15
CA LYS A 371 7.60 -9.53 17.24
C LYS A 371 8.69 -10.37 16.58
N GLY A 372 9.28 -9.89 15.48
CA GLY A 372 10.42 -10.51 14.81
C GLY A 372 11.62 -10.69 15.75
N LEU A 373 11.93 -9.71 16.60
CA LEU A 373 12.98 -9.82 17.62
C LEU A 373 12.72 -10.97 18.61
N LYS A 374 11.45 -11.13 19.02
CA LYS A 374 11.07 -12.25 19.90
C LYS A 374 11.24 -13.59 19.19
N LEU A 375 10.78 -13.70 17.94
CA LEU A 375 10.92 -14.92 17.15
C LEU A 375 12.39 -15.27 16.89
N GLN A 376 13.26 -14.26 16.68
CA GLN A 376 14.71 -14.45 16.61
C GLN A 376 15.27 -15.10 17.86
N ASP A 377 14.83 -14.66 19.06
CA ASP A 377 15.25 -15.25 20.33
C ASP A 377 14.71 -16.67 20.52
N ASP A 378 13.45 -16.91 20.15
CA ASP A 378 12.75 -18.18 20.35
C ASP A 378 13.19 -19.27 19.36
N MET A 379 13.49 -18.91 18.09
CA MET A 379 13.70 -19.87 17.00
C MET A 379 15.10 -19.81 16.36
N GLY A 380 15.87 -18.76 16.63
CA GLY A 380 17.20 -18.52 16.04
C GLY A 380 17.19 -17.87 14.66
N PHE A 381 16.04 -17.40 14.16
CA PHE A 381 15.88 -16.61 12.95
C PHE A 381 14.66 -15.70 13.06
N ASN A 382 14.65 -14.63 12.26
CA ASN A 382 13.58 -13.61 12.27
C ASN A 382 12.76 -13.67 10.97
N PRO A 383 11.58 -14.29 10.95
CA PRO A 383 10.72 -14.36 9.77
C PRO A 383 9.95 -13.07 9.48
N LEU A 384 10.10 -12.04 10.30
CA LEU A 384 9.50 -10.71 10.15
C LEU A 384 10.59 -9.64 9.96
N ASP A 385 11.74 -10.06 9.44
CA ASP A 385 12.83 -9.19 9.00
C ASP A 385 12.49 -8.56 7.65
N PHE A 386 11.51 -7.66 7.65
CA PHE A 386 11.01 -7.02 6.44
C PHE A 386 11.86 -5.86 5.96
N GLY A 387 11.98 -5.71 4.63
CA GLY A 387 12.20 -4.43 3.99
C GLY A 387 10.89 -3.66 3.91
N ILE A 388 10.97 -2.34 3.92
CA ILE A 388 9.82 -1.44 3.94
C ILE A 388 9.65 -0.79 2.57
N ILE A 389 8.43 -0.83 2.02
CA ILE A 389 8.01 -0.06 0.85
C ILE A 389 6.71 0.67 1.14
N ALA A 390 6.31 1.57 0.24
CA ALA A 390 4.97 2.12 0.15
C ALA A 390 4.49 2.01 -1.30
N SER A 391 3.20 2.12 -1.52
CA SER A 391 2.54 2.04 -2.83
C SER A 391 1.27 2.87 -2.83
N THR A 392 0.54 2.91 -3.95
CA THR A 392 -0.71 3.68 -3.97
C THR A 392 -1.94 2.87 -3.63
N ASP A 393 -2.07 1.65 -4.11
CA ASP A 393 -3.31 0.85 -4.09
C ASP A 393 -4.48 1.59 -4.80
N MET A 394 -4.15 2.36 -5.83
CA MET A 394 -5.14 3.10 -6.61
C MET A 394 -5.94 2.18 -7.53
N HIS A 395 -7.26 2.43 -7.60
CA HIS A 395 -8.19 1.64 -8.41
C HIS A 395 -8.67 2.37 -9.68
N ASN A 396 -7.90 3.37 -10.11
CA ASN A 396 -8.24 4.23 -11.26
C ASN A 396 -7.28 4.07 -12.44
N SER A 397 -6.46 2.99 -12.48
CA SER A 397 -5.40 2.78 -13.49
C SER A 397 -4.37 3.91 -13.54
N ASN A 398 -4.06 4.51 -12.40
CA ASN A 398 -3.18 5.67 -12.23
C ASN A 398 -2.02 5.37 -11.25
N PRO A 399 -1.11 4.42 -11.60
CA PRO A 399 0.01 4.05 -10.74
C PRO A 399 0.89 5.26 -10.38
N GLY A 400 1.23 5.39 -9.10
CA GLY A 400 2.07 6.46 -8.60
C GLY A 400 1.41 7.84 -8.53
N ASP A 401 0.09 7.93 -8.64
CA ASP A 401 -0.68 9.17 -8.44
C ASP A 401 -0.78 9.49 -6.94
N SER A 402 0.39 9.73 -6.33
CA SER A 402 0.57 9.97 -4.91
C SER A 402 0.76 11.45 -4.57
N GLU A 403 0.44 12.34 -5.49
CA GLU A 403 0.62 13.78 -5.34
C GLU A 403 -0.61 14.42 -4.70
N GLU A 404 -0.43 15.08 -3.54
CA GLU A 404 -1.51 15.74 -2.79
C GLU A 404 -2.33 16.72 -3.65
N TRP A 405 -1.68 17.44 -4.53
CA TRP A 405 -2.32 18.43 -5.40
C TRP A 405 -3.19 17.80 -6.51
N ASP A 406 -2.99 16.53 -6.88
CA ASP A 406 -3.73 15.84 -7.95
C ASP A 406 -4.51 14.60 -7.50
N PHE A 407 -4.68 14.39 -6.23
CA PHE A 407 -5.38 13.22 -5.69
C PHE A 407 -6.77 13.02 -6.30
N ARG A 408 -7.04 11.80 -6.81
CA ARG A 408 -8.30 11.41 -7.47
C ARG A 408 -9.15 10.46 -6.65
N ASN A 409 -8.76 10.19 -5.39
CA ASN A 409 -9.32 9.16 -4.52
C ASN A 409 -9.01 7.73 -5.01
N GLU A 410 -9.25 6.75 -4.13
CA GLU A 410 -9.03 5.33 -4.43
C GLU A 410 -9.85 4.84 -5.63
N THR A 411 -11.14 5.22 -5.66
CA THR A 411 -12.11 4.73 -6.66
C THR A 411 -12.82 5.86 -7.39
N MET A 412 -13.22 5.59 -8.62
CA MET A 412 -13.78 6.58 -9.52
C MET A 412 -15.14 7.14 -9.08
N ASN A 413 -15.98 6.37 -8.43
CA ASN A 413 -17.29 6.83 -7.97
C ASN A 413 -17.18 7.88 -6.85
N ILE A 414 -16.13 7.81 -6.04
CA ILE A 414 -15.81 8.80 -5.01
C ILE A 414 -15.00 9.94 -5.62
N GLY A 415 -14.02 9.61 -6.46
CA GLY A 415 -13.07 10.52 -7.05
C GLY A 415 -13.60 11.41 -8.19
N ALA A 416 -14.88 11.27 -8.56
CA ALA A 416 -15.46 11.92 -9.75
C ALA A 416 -15.40 13.45 -9.76
N SER A 417 -15.21 14.12 -8.63
CA SER A 417 -15.03 15.57 -8.53
C SER A 417 -14.46 15.97 -7.18
N ALA A 418 -13.88 17.18 -7.09
CA ALA A 418 -13.41 17.73 -5.82
C ALA A 418 -14.54 17.72 -4.73
N ARG A 419 -15.78 18.00 -5.12
CA ARG A 419 -16.93 17.96 -4.21
C ARG A 419 -17.18 16.52 -3.71
N SER A 420 -17.21 15.53 -4.58
CA SER A 420 -17.44 14.14 -4.17
C SER A 420 -16.32 13.60 -3.29
N ARG A 421 -15.07 13.98 -3.53
CA ARG A 421 -13.95 13.62 -2.68
C ARG A 421 -14.09 14.19 -1.27
N LEU A 422 -14.35 15.48 -1.13
CA LEU A 422 -14.57 16.13 0.17
C LEU A 422 -15.81 15.61 0.90
N ASP A 423 -16.87 15.21 0.18
CA ASP A 423 -18.07 14.65 0.79
C ASP A 423 -17.89 13.18 1.22
N SER A 424 -16.92 12.46 0.68
CA SER A 424 -16.65 11.05 1.01
C SER A 424 -16.09 10.85 2.41
N GLY A 425 -15.27 11.77 2.90
CA GLY A 425 -14.66 11.72 4.24
C GLY A 425 -15.57 12.17 5.37
N LYS A 426 -16.80 12.58 5.10
CA LYS A 426 -17.76 12.90 6.17
C LYS A 426 -18.12 11.61 6.91
N PRO A 427 -18.12 11.61 8.26
CA PRO A 427 -18.58 10.48 9.03
C PRO A 427 -20.02 10.15 8.62
N ARG A 428 -20.19 9.10 7.83
CA ARG A 428 -21.51 8.54 7.57
C ARG A 428 -21.78 7.62 8.74
N ASP A 429 -22.63 8.05 9.68
CA ASP A 429 -22.98 7.33 10.92
C ASP A 429 -23.46 5.88 10.71
N VAL A 430 -23.67 5.46 9.48
CA VAL A 430 -24.23 4.14 9.13
C VAL A 430 -23.19 3.16 8.58
N PHE A 431 -22.07 3.63 8.01
CA PHE A 431 -21.03 2.76 7.43
C PHE A 431 -19.63 3.32 7.72
N ARG A 432 -19.05 2.93 8.86
CA ARG A 432 -17.63 3.13 9.18
C ARG A 432 -16.68 2.28 8.29
N VAL A 433 -17.18 1.81 7.13
CA VAL A 433 -16.43 0.95 6.21
C VAL A 433 -15.33 1.73 5.48
N PHE A 434 -15.58 3.03 5.24
CA PHE A 434 -14.68 3.92 4.54
C PHE A 434 -14.00 4.83 5.54
N GLY A 435 -12.71 4.62 5.75
CA GLY A 435 -11.85 5.53 6.48
C GLY A 435 -11.51 6.78 5.67
N GLU A 436 -10.58 7.55 6.15
CA GLU A 436 -10.10 8.74 5.48
C GLU A 436 -8.97 8.37 4.49
N TYR A 437 -9.24 8.54 3.20
CA TYR A 437 -8.27 8.24 2.14
C TYR A 437 -7.23 9.35 2.01
N ASN A 438 -6.06 8.97 1.48
CA ASN A 438 -4.92 9.82 1.16
C ASN A 438 -4.35 9.42 -0.22
N PRO A 439 -3.39 10.14 -0.81
CA PRO A 439 -2.83 9.79 -2.12
C PRO A 439 -2.00 8.49 -2.16
N GLY A 440 -1.65 7.91 -1.01
CA GLY A 440 -0.76 6.76 -0.95
C GLY A 440 0.71 7.16 -1.11
N GLY A 441 1.55 6.18 -1.43
CA GLY A 441 2.98 6.34 -1.45
C GLY A 441 3.69 5.71 -2.63
N LEU A 442 5.02 5.73 -2.59
CA LEU A 442 5.90 5.17 -3.61
C LEU A 442 6.90 4.19 -3.00
N ALA A 443 7.21 3.15 -3.75
CA ALA A 443 8.36 2.29 -3.49
C ALA A 443 9.61 2.92 -4.09
N ALA A 444 10.70 2.97 -3.32
CA ALA A 444 11.99 3.43 -3.74
C ALA A 444 13.03 2.30 -3.62
N ILE A 445 13.80 2.05 -4.67
CA ILE A 445 14.71 0.90 -4.77
C ILE A 445 16.11 1.38 -5.16
N TRP A 446 17.11 1.01 -4.38
CA TRP A 446 18.52 1.17 -4.71
C TRP A 446 19.00 -0.05 -5.52
N ALA A 447 19.24 0.12 -6.83
CA ALA A 447 19.65 -0.95 -7.72
C ALA A 447 20.76 -0.51 -8.68
N GLU A 448 21.53 -1.48 -9.17
CA GLU A 448 22.65 -1.21 -10.08
C GLU A 448 22.17 -0.76 -11.46
N GLU A 449 20.99 -1.19 -11.88
CA GLU A 449 20.37 -0.85 -13.16
C GLU A 449 18.84 -0.95 -13.10
N ASN A 450 18.13 -0.23 -13.99
CA ASN A 450 16.69 -0.34 -14.11
C ASN A 450 16.31 -1.56 -14.97
N THR A 451 16.35 -2.73 -14.37
CA THR A 451 15.90 -3.99 -14.98
C THR A 451 15.14 -4.82 -13.95
N ARG A 452 14.20 -5.68 -14.40
CA ARG A 452 13.47 -6.58 -13.48
C ARG A 452 14.41 -7.36 -12.57
N GLY A 453 15.49 -7.92 -13.15
CA GLY A 453 16.45 -8.71 -12.40
C GLY A 453 17.12 -7.91 -11.29
N SER A 454 17.65 -6.73 -11.60
CA SER A 454 18.36 -5.88 -10.64
C SER A 454 17.46 -5.32 -9.55
N LEU A 455 16.27 -4.82 -9.94
CA LEU A 455 15.27 -4.32 -8.99
C LEU A 455 14.74 -5.44 -8.08
N PHE A 456 14.45 -6.62 -8.63
CA PHE A 456 13.96 -7.78 -7.87
C PHE A 456 14.98 -8.25 -6.84
N GLU A 457 16.28 -8.35 -7.22
CA GLU A 457 17.34 -8.72 -6.29
C GLU A 457 17.52 -7.66 -5.19
N SER A 458 17.31 -6.38 -5.50
CA SER A 458 17.32 -5.31 -4.49
C SER A 458 16.15 -5.43 -3.52
N MET A 459 14.96 -5.77 -4.00
CA MET A 459 13.81 -6.08 -3.16
C MET A 459 14.09 -7.28 -2.24
N LYS A 460 14.68 -8.35 -2.76
CA LYS A 460 15.08 -9.52 -1.94
C LYS A 460 16.13 -9.17 -0.89
N ARG A 461 17.08 -8.27 -1.20
CA ARG A 461 18.07 -7.76 -0.24
C ARG A 461 17.52 -6.71 0.70
N LYS A 462 16.26 -6.25 0.48
CA LYS A 462 15.60 -5.22 1.27
C LYS A 462 16.29 -3.85 1.21
N GLU A 463 17.07 -3.60 0.16
CA GLU A 463 17.70 -2.31 -0.08
C GLU A 463 16.72 -1.37 -0.78
N VAL A 464 15.62 -1.15 -0.08
CA VAL A 464 14.42 -0.44 -0.51
C VAL A 464 13.88 0.42 0.62
N TYR A 465 13.05 1.39 0.29
CA TYR A 465 12.34 2.18 1.28
C TYR A 465 10.99 2.68 0.72
N GLY A 466 10.10 3.14 1.60
CA GLY A 466 8.82 3.73 1.22
C GLY A 466 8.81 5.24 1.42
N THR A 467 8.03 5.95 0.60
CA THR A 467 7.70 7.36 0.83
C THR A 467 6.19 7.55 0.83
N SER A 468 5.71 8.62 1.43
CA SER A 468 4.30 8.97 1.45
C SER A 468 3.84 9.75 0.20
N GLY A 469 4.64 9.73 -0.88
CA GLY A 469 4.31 10.33 -2.17
C GLY A 469 5.43 11.17 -2.74
N THR A 470 6.11 11.94 -1.91
CA THR A 470 7.27 12.73 -2.32
C THR A 470 8.48 11.84 -2.61
N ARG A 471 9.32 12.24 -3.58
CA ARG A 471 10.52 11.48 -3.96
C ARG A 471 11.73 11.92 -3.13
N ILE A 472 11.59 11.91 -1.79
CA ILE A 472 12.71 12.11 -0.86
C ILE A 472 13.75 11.02 -1.13
N GLU A 473 15.01 11.42 -1.42
CA GLU A 473 16.12 10.49 -1.52
C GLU A 473 16.64 10.15 -0.14
N LEU A 474 16.78 8.87 0.18
CA LEU A 474 17.21 8.40 1.49
C LEU A 474 18.23 7.29 1.37
N ARG A 475 19.40 7.46 2.02
CA ARG A 475 20.38 6.41 2.27
C ARG A 475 20.57 6.21 3.75
N PHE A 476 20.67 4.96 4.15
CA PHE A 476 20.85 4.56 5.54
C PHE A 476 21.82 3.40 5.62
N PHE A 477 22.92 3.59 6.38
CA PHE A 477 23.98 2.60 6.56
C PHE A 477 24.36 2.48 8.03
N ALA A 478 24.77 1.29 8.47
CA ALA A 478 25.31 1.07 9.80
C ALA A 478 26.72 0.47 9.73
N SER A 479 27.58 0.83 10.69
CA SER A 479 28.88 0.20 10.91
C SER A 479 29.36 0.42 12.33
N PHE A 480 30.13 -0.51 12.86
CA PHE A 480 30.89 -0.33 14.10
C PHE A 480 32.22 0.42 13.89
N ASP A 481 32.62 0.63 12.64
CA ASP A 481 33.92 1.20 12.27
C ASP A 481 33.84 2.61 11.68
N TYR A 482 32.64 3.19 11.54
CA TYR A 482 32.50 4.58 11.07
C TYR A 482 33.12 5.57 12.06
N THR A 483 33.73 6.60 11.51
CA THR A 483 34.20 7.78 12.26
C THR A 483 33.63 9.04 11.60
N ASN A 484 33.71 10.17 12.26
CA ASN A 484 33.28 11.46 11.69
C ASN A 484 33.98 11.82 10.36
N TYR A 485 35.06 11.12 10.01
CA TYR A 485 35.72 11.28 8.73
C TYR A 485 34.78 11.01 7.55
N VAL A 486 33.83 10.06 7.68
CA VAL A 486 32.86 9.73 6.60
C VAL A 486 31.98 10.92 6.20
N LEU A 487 31.76 11.87 7.12
CA LEU A 487 30.98 13.09 6.84
C LEU A 487 31.73 14.12 5.98
N ASN A 488 33.06 13.98 5.86
CA ASN A 488 33.94 14.91 5.13
C ASN A 488 34.36 14.38 3.76
N ILE A 489 33.82 13.22 3.34
CA ILE A 489 34.13 12.61 2.05
C ILE A 489 33.08 13.10 1.04
N GLU A 490 33.52 13.67 -0.07
CA GLU A 490 32.64 14.23 -1.12
C GLU A 490 31.80 13.12 -1.78
N GLU A 491 32.39 11.93 -2.02
CA GLU A 491 31.69 10.75 -2.58
C GLU A 491 31.88 9.54 -1.63
N PRO A 492 31.09 9.44 -0.54
CA PRO A 492 31.36 8.45 0.51
C PRO A 492 30.88 7.03 0.16
N LEU A 493 30.15 6.81 -0.95
CA LEU A 493 29.45 5.55 -1.22
C LEU A 493 30.37 4.33 -1.26
N ASP A 494 31.53 4.45 -1.86
CA ASP A 494 32.50 3.34 -1.93
C ASP A 494 32.93 2.88 -0.53
N ILE A 495 33.16 3.82 0.38
CA ILE A 495 33.55 3.49 1.76
C ILE A 495 32.34 3.02 2.57
N LEU A 496 31.17 3.62 2.35
CA LEU A 496 29.93 3.21 3.02
C LEU A 496 29.60 1.74 2.72
N TYR A 497 29.68 1.31 1.45
CA TYR A 497 29.47 -0.09 1.09
C TYR A 497 30.63 -1.01 1.49
N LYS A 498 31.86 -0.49 1.62
CA LYS A 498 33.05 -1.31 1.92
C LYS A 498 33.15 -1.71 3.38
N ILE A 499 32.84 -0.80 4.31
CA ILE A 499 32.99 -1.00 5.75
C ILE A 499 31.67 -0.90 6.52
N GLY A 500 30.57 -0.70 5.83
CA GLY A 500 29.23 -0.60 6.39
C GLY A 500 28.23 -1.49 5.68
N HIS A 501 27.02 -1.45 6.20
CA HIS A 501 25.88 -2.26 5.78
C HIS A 501 24.70 -1.35 5.46
N PRO A 502 24.12 -1.43 4.24
CA PRO A 502 22.99 -0.62 3.85
C PRO A 502 21.69 -1.05 4.57
N MET A 503 20.65 -0.21 4.46
CA MET A 503 19.29 -0.57 4.89
C MET A 503 18.90 -1.98 4.39
N GLY A 504 18.11 -2.69 5.18
CA GLY A 504 17.72 -4.07 4.93
C GLY A 504 18.75 -5.12 5.40
N SER A 505 19.91 -4.70 5.89
CA SER A 505 20.95 -5.62 6.34
C SER A 505 20.70 -6.16 7.74
N SER A 506 21.19 -7.38 7.97
CA SER A 506 21.25 -8.01 9.29
C SER A 506 22.72 -8.25 9.65
N ILE A 507 23.20 -7.63 10.74
CA ILE A 507 24.60 -7.65 11.17
C ILE A 507 24.74 -8.22 12.57
N LYS A 508 25.92 -8.72 12.90
CA LYS A 508 26.22 -9.21 14.26
C LYS A 508 26.66 -8.07 15.14
N GLY A 509 26.19 -8.08 16.39
CA GLY A 509 26.63 -7.16 17.40
C GLY A 509 28.12 -7.37 17.76
N GLU A 510 28.81 -6.29 18.07
CA GLU A 510 30.22 -6.29 18.50
C GLU A 510 30.34 -5.84 19.95
N GLU A 511 31.03 -6.64 20.76
CA GLU A 511 31.35 -6.28 22.14
C GLU A 511 32.38 -5.12 22.17
N ASN A 512 32.19 -4.17 23.10
CA ASN A 512 33.03 -2.98 23.26
C ASN A 512 33.08 -2.01 22.08
N LYS A 513 32.14 -2.13 21.13
CA LYS A 513 31.93 -1.14 20.07
C LYS A 513 30.49 -0.67 20.07
N THR A 514 30.27 0.55 19.62
CA THR A 514 28.96 1.18 19.48
C THR A 514 28.62 1.30 18.00
N PRO A 515 27.42 0.89 17.58
CA PRO A 515 27.02 1.03 16.20
C PRO A 515 26.82 2.50 15.84
N LYS A 516 27.28 2.88 14.68
CA LYS A 516 27.11 4.21 14.09
C LYS A 516 26.34 4.11 12.80
N PHE A 517 25.44 5.06 12.65
CA PHE A 517 24.49 5.09 11.56
C PHE A 517 24.74 6.34 10.72
N TYR A 518 25.05 6.14 9.45
CA TYR A 518 25.18 7.20 8.46
C TYR A 518 23.84 7.37 7.74
N ILE A 519 23.37 8.60 7.72
CA ILE A 519 22.13 8.98 7.04
C ILE A 519 22.42 10.10 6.05
N PHE A 520 21.95 9.92 4.82
CA PHE A 520 21.84 10.96 3.82
C PHE A 520 20.37 11.07 3.42
N ALA A 521 19.86 12.29 3.43
CA ALA A 521 18.52 12.59 2.91
C ALA A 521 18.59 13.83 2.02
N LYS A 522 17.85 13.80 0.89
CA LYS A 522 17.67 14.94 0.00
C LYS A 522 16.18 15.16 -0.24
N ARG A 523 15.74 16.43 -0.18
CA ARG A 523 14.34 16.76 -0.43
C ARG A 523 13.93 16.41 -1.86
N ASP A 524 12.66 16.21 -2.05
CA ASP A 524 12.05 16.27 -3.38
C ASP A 524 12.05 17.72 -3.90
N GLU A 525 12.60 17.95 -5.10
CA GLU A 525 12.78 19.29 -5.67
C GLU A 525 11.45 20.03 -5.90
N ILE A 526 10.33 19.30 -5.99
CA ILE A 526 8.99 19.86 -6.19
C ILE A 526 8.14 19.87 -4.90
N SER A 527 8.75 19.59 -3.76
CA SER A 527 8.06 19.58 -2.45
C SER A 527 8.81 20.44 -1.42
N ALA A 528 8.31 20.50 -0.19
CA ALA A 528 8.88 21.33 0.85
C ALA A 528 10.27 20.82 1.31
N PRO A 529 11.13 21.74 1.85
CA PRO A 529 12.40 21.35 2.48
C PRO A 529 12.22 20.38 3.64
N LEU A 530 13.27 19.61 3.95
CA LEU A 530 13.28 18.63 5.02
C LEU A 530 13.23 19.32 6.40
N ASP A 531 12.43 18.77 7.29
CA ASP A 531 12.25 19.28 8.66
C ASP A 531 13.21 18.60 9.64
N LYS A 532 13.18 17.26 9.71
CA LYS A 532 13.95 16.49 10.69
C LYS A 532 14.22 15.05 10.22
N VAL A 533 15.21 14.44 10.86
CA VAL A 533 15.51 13.00 10.71
C VAL A 533 15.38 12.32 12.05
N GLN A 534 14.66 11.22 12.04
CA GLN A 534 14.44 10.37 13.22
C GLN A 534 15.05 8.99 13.03
N ILE A 535 15.55 8.39 14.10
CA ILE A 535 15.83 6.95 14.19
C ILE A 535 14.83 6.33 15.15
N ILE A 536 14.18 5.28 14.68
CA ILE A 536 13.33 4.42 15.47
C ILE A 536 14.11 3.15 15.81
N LYS A 537 14.35 2.93 17.10
CA LYS A 537 15.01 1.74 17.64
C LYS A 537 13.99 0.85 18.31
N GLY A 538 13.98 -0.44 17.95
CA GLY A 538 13.27 -1.46 18.72
C GLY A 538 14.23 -2.53 19.23
N TRP A 539 14.01 -3.07 20.44
CA TRP A 539 14.84 -4.12 21.00
C TRP A 539 14.06 -5.06 21.91
N ASN A 540 14.62 -6.25 22.15
CA ASN A 540 14.10 -7.21 23.12
C ASN A 540 14.93 -7.14 24.41
N GLU A 541 14.32 -6.72 25.50
CA GLU A 541 14.93 -6.69 26.83
C GLU A 541 14.36 -7.78 27.72
N ASN A 542 15.01 -8.95 27.72
CA ASN A 542 14.58 -10.10 28.55
C ASN A 542 13.10 -10.52 28.32
N GLY A 543 12.67 -10.53 27.06
CA GLY A 543 11.30 -10.86 26.68
C GLY A 543 10.34 -9.67 26.63
N ASN A 544 10.76 -8.49 27.08
CA ASN A 544 10.00 -7.24 26.97
C ASN A 544 10.39 -6.51 25.68
N LEU A 545 9.45 -6.38 24.77
CA LEU A 545 9.65 -5.64 23.55
C LEU A 545 9.58 -4.13 23.82
N ARG A 546 10.64 -3.41 23.50
CA ARG A 546 10.81 -1.99 23.72
C ARG A 546 10.97 -1.24 22.41
N GLU A 547 10.67 0.05 22.43
CA GLU A 547 10.97 0.97 21.33
C GLU A 547 11.31 2.35 21.88
N GLU A 548 12.08 3.10 21.11
CA GLU A 548 12.41 4.49 21.37
C GLU A 548 12.61 5.22 20.04
N VAL A 549 12.19 6.48 19.98
CA VAL A 549 12.35 7.38 18.85
C VAL A 549 13.33 8.48 19.23
N TYR A 550 14.29 8.73 18.35
CA TYR A 550 15.30 9.78 18.53
C TYR A 550 15.23 10.74 17.36
N ASP A 551 14.94 12.01 17.59
CA ASP A 551 15.28 13.05 16.63
C ASP A 551 16.79 13.19 16.62
N ILE A 552 17.44 12.92 15.50
CA ILE A 552 18.91 12.90 15.39
C ILE A 552 19.47 14.08 14.59
N TYR A 553 18.59 14.76 13.88
CA TYR A 553 18.88 15.97 13.14
C TYR A 553 17.64 16.85 13.04
N CYS A 554 17.80 18.13 13.31
CA CYS A 554 16.77 19.15 13.19
C CYS A 554 17.27 20.24 12.23
N SER A 555 16.56 20.50 11.16
CA SER A 555 16.90 21.57 10.22
C SER A 555 16.89 22.96 10.89
N ASP A 556 17.50 23.95 10.25
CA ASP A 556 17.60 25.33 10.75
C ASP A 556 18.39 25.46 12.08
N ASP A 557 19.34 24.58 12.37
CA ASP A 557 20.11 24.56 13.63
C ASP A 557 19.24 24.52 14.89
N ARG A 558 17.99 24.00 14.80
CA ARG A 558 17.10 23.84 15.95
C ARG A 558 17.70 22.83 16.93
N LYS A 559 17.43 23.03 18.20
CA LYS A 559 17.94 22.16 19.25
C LYS A 559 17.06 20.92 19.41
N ILE A 560 17.71 19.83 19.79
CA ILE A 560 17.06 18.64 20.31
C ILE A 560 16.97 18.79 21.84
N ASP A 561 15.77 18.66 22.38
CA ASP A 561 15.56 18.60 23.81
C ASP A 561 16.15 17.33 24.39
N SER A 562 16.97 17.42 25.41
CA SER A 562 17.71 16.28 25.98
C SER A 562 16.84 15.35 26.85
N GLU A 563 15.64 15.76 27.23
CA GLU A 563 14.72 14.94 28.03
C GLU A 563 13.73 14.20 27.17
N SER A 564 13.17 14.86 26.12
CA SER A 564 12.20 14.25 25.20
C SER A 564 12.85 13.60 23.98
N ASN A 565 14.08 13.94 23.63
CA ASN A 565 14.77 13.60 22.37
C ASN A 565 14.07 14.17 21.12
N GLU A 566 13.35 15.28 21.25
CA GLU A 566 12.58 15.89 20.17
C GLU A 566 13.16 17.22 19.72
N CYS A 567 13.04 17.53 18.43
CA CYS A 567 13.39 18.83 17.87
C CYS A 567 12.45 19.93 18.39
N GLU A 568 13.00 21.13 18.62
CA GLU A 568 12.14 22.32 18.72
C GLU A 568 11.25 22.42 17.47
N MET A 569 10.01 22.89 17.63
CA MET A 569 9.04 22.99 16.53
C MET A 569 9.58 23.86 15.36
N THR A 570 9.32 23.42 14.13
CA THR A 570 9.64 24.21 12.93
C THR A 570 8.84 25.54 12.90
N LYS A 571 9.41 26.55 12.25
CA LYS A 571 8.73 27.83 11.97
C LYS A 571 8.09 27.84 10.58
N ALA A 572 8.24 26.77 9.81
CA ALA A 572 7.63 26.63 8.51
C ALA A 572 6.09 26.72 8.60
N LYS A 573 5.50 27.36 7.61
CA LYS A 573 4.04 27.59 7.54
C LYS A 573 3.52 27.28 6.17
N VAL A 574 2.23 26.94 6.11
CA VAL A 574 1.46 26.76 4.89
C VAL A 574 0.42 27.87 4.80
N ASP A 575 0.34 28.52 3.66
CA ASP A 575 -0.74 29.48 3.37
C ASP A 575 -1.90 28.74 2.69
N LEU A 576 -2.91 28.43 3.47
CA LEU A 576 -4.08 27.66 2.98
C LEU A 576 -4.91 28.41 1.93
N SER A 577 -4.71 29.73 1.75
CA SER A 577 -5.41 30.49 0.73
C SER A 577 -4.96 30.21 -0.70
N ASN A 578 -3.75 29.65 -0.85
CA ASN A 578 -3.14 29.35 -2.17
C ASN A 578 -2.25 28.11 -2.16
N CYS A 579 -2.16 27.40 -1.02
CA CYS A 579 -1.31 26.24 -0.78
C CYS A 579 0.19 26.46 -1.03
N SER A 580 0.68 27.69 -0.89
CA SER A 580 2.11 27.93 -0.82
C SER A 580 2.67 27.56 0.55
N TYR A 581 3.91 27.14 0.61
CA TYR A 581 4.60 26.73 1.83
C TYR A 581 5.94 27.47 1.98
N SER A 582 6.50 27.44 3.18
CA SER A 582 7.77 28.12 3.50
C SER A 582 8.95 27.42 2.84
N GLU A 583 9.65 28.10 1.93
CA GLU A 583 10.89 27.62 1.28
C GLU A 583 12.17 28.03 2.06
N ASN A 584 12.06 28.93 3.01
CA ASN A 584 13.18 29.50 3.77
C ASN A 584 13.40 28.84 5.13
N TYR A 585 12.70 27.77 5.41
CA TYR A 585 12.87 26.92 6.57
C TYR A 585 13.07 25.49 6.13
N GLY A 586 13.92 24.75 6.85
CA GLY A 586 14.29 23.38 6.51
C GLY A 586 15.53 23.29 5.63
N ASP A 587 16.00 22.09 5.38
CA ASP A 587 17.21 21.80 4.62
C ASP A 587 16.92 21.05 3.33
N ASP A 588 17.66 21.37 2.24
CA ASP A 588 17.58 20.65 0.98
C ASP A 588 18.27 19.28 1.05
N ASN A 589 19.38 19.21 1.83
CA ASN A 589 20.18 18.02 1.99
C ASN A 589 20.62 17.89 3.45
N ILE A 590 20.49 16.68 3.97
CA ILE A 590 20.91 16.33 5.32
C ILE A 590 21.95 15.20 5.22
N VAL A 591 23.10 15.38 5.88
CA VAL A 591 24.11 14.34 6.07
C VAL A 591 24.43 14.30 7.56
N THR A 592 24.23 13.16 8.20
CA THR A 592 24.49 13.01 9.63
C THR A 592 25.01 11.64 9.99
N LEU A 593 25.73 11.56 11.10
CA LEU A 593 26.21 10.32 11.69
C LEU A 593 25.74 10.28 13.15
N TRP A 594 24.88 9.32 13.45
CA TRP A 594 24.38 9.11 14.81
C TRP A 594 24.99 7.85 15.43
N GLU A 595 25.22 7.85 16.73
CA GLU A 595 25.79 6.76 17.51
C GLU A 595 24.83 6.35 18.63
N ASP A 596 24.48 5.05 18.71
CA ASP A 596 23.63 4.55 19.77
C ASP A 596 24.42 4.27 21.06
N ASN A 597 24.52 5.25 21.92
CA ASN A 597 25.20 5.12 23.22
C ASN A 597 24.48 4.17 24.20
N ASN A 598 23.23 3.80 23.90
CA ASN A 598 22.43 2.84 24.70
C ASN A 598 22.44 1.42 24.10
N TYR A 599 23.30 1.16 23.11
CA TYR A 599 23.47 -0.14 22.52
C TYR A 599 23.99 -1.18 23.52
N LYS A 600 23.43 -2.40 23.46
CA LYS A 600 23.90 -3.55 24.24
C LYS A 600 24.13 -4.73 23.29
N PHE A 601 25.35 -5.25 23.26
CA PHE A 601 25.79 -6.30 22.33
C PHE A 601 25.10 -7.64 22.52
N ASP A 602 24.49 -7.86 23.69
CA ASP A 602 23.75 -9.08 24.06
C ASP A 602 22.23 -8.99 23.78
N GLN A 603 21.79 -7.93 23.08
CA GLN A 603 20.39 -7.71 22.72
C GLN A 603 20.21 -7.70 21.20
N ASN A 604 19.14 -8.35 20.73
CA ASN A 604 18.66 -8.16 19.37
C ASN A 604 17.93 -6.83 19.27
N ALA A 605 18.28 -6.03 18.25
CA ALA A 605 17.67 -4.73 17.99
C ALA A 605 17.47 -4.49 16.49
N PHE A 606 16.51 -3.66 16.13
CA PHE A 606 16.39 -3.07 14.81
C PHE A 606 16.44 -1.54 14.89
N TYR A 607 16.86 -0.94 13.78
CA TYR A 607 16.90 0.51 13.61
C TYR A 607 16.36 0.83 12.20
N TYR A 608 15.42 1.78 12.11
CA TYR A 608 15.05 2.35 10.83
C TYR A 608 14.96 3.87 10.92
N VAL A 609 15.11 4.53 9.79
CA VAL A 609 15.07 5.99 9.66
C VAL A 609 13.70 6.43 9.17
N ARG A 610 13.21 7.52 9.75
CA ARG A 610 12.09 8.29 9.22
C ARG A 610 12.58 9.72 8.96
N VAL A 611 12.40 10.20 7.72
CA VAL A 611 12.71 11.57 7.32
C VAL A 611 11.41 12.29 7.09
N LEU A 612 11.25 13.47 7.68
CA LEU A 612 10.07 14.31 7.52
C LEU A 612 10.43 15.59 6.78
N GLN A 613 9.54 16.03 5.89
CA GLN A 613 9.59 17.37 5.33
C GLN A 613 8.73 18.37 6.14
N ASN A 614 8.94 19.65 5.92
CA ASN A 614 8.04 20.69 6.41
C ASN A 614 6.62 20.51 5.85
N PRO A 615 5.58 20.96 6.57
CA PRO A 615 4.19 20.75 6.13
C PRO A 615 3.87 21.44 4.79
N THR A 616 3.03 20.77 4.01
CA THR A 616 2.41 21.27 2.78
C THR A 616 0.89 21.15 2.88
N CYS A 617 0.12 21.68 1.92
CA CYS A 617 -1.31 21.42 1.88
C CYS A 617 -1.60 19.94 1.69
N ARG A 618 -2.58 19.43 2.42
CA ARG A 618 -3.19 18.13 2.16
C ARG A 618 -4.16 18.23 0.97
N TRP A 619 -4.45 17.12 0.29
CA TRP A 619 -5.34 17.05 -0.88
C TRP A 619 -6.71 17.73 -0.64
N SER A 620 -7.24 17.62 0.58
CA SER A 620 -8.51 18.22 0.98
C SER A 620 -8.49 19.74 0.92
N SER A 621 -7.36 20.37 1.23
CA SER A 621 -7.14 21.81 1.08
C SER A 621 -7.06 22.22 -0.38
N TYR A 622 -6.38 21.46 -1.23
CA TYR A 622 -6.37 21.69 -2.67
C TYR A 622 -7.77 21.59 -3.30
N ASP A 623 -8.56 20.60 -2.89
CA ASP A 623 -9.95 20.48 -3.37
C ASP A 623 -10.86 21.59 -2.84
N SER A 624 -10.63 22.06 -1.61
CA SER A 624 -11.32 23.24 -1.08
C SER A 624 -11.02 24.50 -1.89
N LEU A 625 -9.75 24.72 -2.26
CA LEU A 625 -9.34 25.81 -3.14
C LEU A 625 -10.00 25.72 -4.52
N ARG A 626 -10.04 24.54 -5.14
CA ARG A 626 -10.71 24.31 -6.44
C ARG A 626 -12.18 24.67 -6.40
N LEU A 627 -12.82 24.50 -5.26
CA LEU A 627 -14.23 24.83 -5.04
C LEU A 627 -14.47 26.26 -4.55
N GLY A 628 -13.41 27.02 -4.23
CA GLY A 628 -13.52 28.36 -3.67
C GLY A 628 -14.15 28.39 -2.29
N ILE A 629 -13.90 27.39 -1.45
CA ILE A 629 -14.39 27.28 -0.07
C ILE A 629 -13.22 27.19 0.91
N GLU A 630 -13.48 27.54 2.17
CA GLU A 630 -12.51 27.29 3.25
C GLU A 630 -12.27 25.78 3.44
N PRO A 631 -11.06 25.37 3.87
CA PRO A 631 -10.78 23.99 4.25
C PRO A 631 -11.81 23.47 5.26
N LEU A 632 -12.24 22.22 5.09
CA LEU A 632 -13.25 21.62 5.97
C LEU A 632 -12.59 21.18 7.28
N GLU A 633 -13.22 21.49 8.41
CA GLU A 633 -12.77 21.10 9.77
C GLU A 633 -12.69 19.57 9.98
N THR A 634 -13.29 18.80 9.08
CA THR A 634 -13.27 17.33 9.13
C THR A 634 -11.95 16.72 8.66
N TYR A 635 -11.09 17.49 8.03
CA TYR A 635 -9.79 17.06 7.52
C TYR A 635 -8.65 17.88 8.13
N GLU A 636 -7.52 17.25 8.37
CA GLU A 636 -6.29 18.00 8.62
C GLU A 636 -5.95 18.82 7.37
N PRO A 637 -5.69 20.12 7.51
CA PRO A 637 -5.48 20.98 6.34
C PRO A 637 -4.09 20.81 5.70
N THR A 638 -3.15 20.26 6.44
CA THR A 638 -1.74 20.11 6.03
C THR A 638 -1.23 18.69 6.29
N VAL A 639 -0.19 18.32 5.61
CA VAL A 639 0.50 17.05 5.77
C VAL A 639 2.02 17.27 5.76
N SER A 640 2.76 16.52 6.59
CA SER A 640 4.22 16.43 6.55
C SER A 640 4.60 15.09 5.91
N GLU A 641 4.92 15.14 4.63
CA GLU A 641 5.32 13.97 3.87
C GLU A 641 6.63 13.39 4.40
N ARG A 642 6.83 12.10 4.17
CA ARG A 642 7.94 11.38 4.81
C ARG A 642 8.48 10.22 3.99
N ALA A 643 9.65 9.75 4.40
CA ALA A 643 10.25 8.52 3.91
C ALA A 643 10.62 7.60 5.09
N TRP A 644 10.47 6.27 4.90
CA TRP A 644 10.78 5.23 5.88
C TRP A 644 11.78 4.25 5.30
N SER A 645 12.99 4.16 5.85
CA SER A 645 13.96 3.17 5.42
C SER A 645 13.56 1.75 5.80
N SER A 646 14.06 0.75 5.07
CA SER A 646 14.11 -0.61 5.57
C SER A 646 15.00 -0.68 6.82
N PRO A 647 14.64 -1.53 7.81
CA PRO A 647 15.43 -1.66 9.03
C PRO A 647 16.83 -2.24 8.79
N ILE A 648 17.79 -1.83 9.63
CA ILE A 648 19.02 -2.56 9.84
C ILE A 648 18.88 -3.30 11.17
N TRP A 649 19.16 -4.61 11.14
CA TRP A 649 19.08 -5.48 12.31
C TRP A 649 20.45 -5.70 12.90
N ILE A 650 20.59 -5.56 14.22
CA ILE A 650 21.80 -5.92 14.96
C ILE A 650 21.45 -7.10 15.85
N ASN A 651 21.96 -8.26 15.49
CA ASN A 651 21.72 -9.50 16.22
C ASN A 651 22.77 -9.72 17.29
N LYS A 652 22.36 -10.15 18.47
CA LYS A 652 23.26 -10.58 19.53
C LYS A 652 24.17 -11.72 19.06
N ASN A 653 25.38 -11.80 19.59
CA ASN A 653 26.33 -12.86 19.33
C ASN A 653 25.95 -14.19 20.00
#